data_c39d6965f4637cdae748f5945b836a19
#
_entry.id   c39d6965f4637cdae748f5945b836a19
#
_cell.length_a   1.000
_cell.length_b   1.000
_cell.length_c   1.000
_cell.angle_alpha   90.00
_cell.angle_beta   90.00
_cell.angle_gamma   90.00
#
_symmetry.space_group_name_H-M   'P 1'
#
loop_
_entity.id
_entity.type
_entity.pdbx_description
1 polymer ?
#
loop_
_entity_poly.entity_id
_entity_poly.type
_entity_poly.pdbx_seq_one_letter_code
_entity_poly.pdbx_strand_id
1 'polypeptide(L)'
;MDDSLEQCAFADSPTLVVSMSTFRLPAAPAGAAGAEDDDEDPPERSAWDDLPFSQELGERVTRHLAPLVPPAPRHLPDLDHATLGERMEELRAAIKDGGCAVVHIVSHGFLRRESPGDLMVVATDTRERQARTAFDVRRFFQEVDEEGTGRVLLLLDVCHGGAGSDWTRYLPRAERRLFVIAACPSDAQAWGGRFSRAVCDVLEDLAKGHTGVDPRKQYVRLSWLKDEVYRRLLSLCEDDACPDQEVVASDLEGPDTGFLANPWYREDPVEQLELRDRWALQEFIDTVHPSLDLGHYLSRASGRETATGLDVPCHFSGRDRELGELADWLARPEGDGAAVAVVTGSPGTGKSALLGVVVCCTHPKLSKALKTVVNHIRDHNRPDAREAVAAVHARGMPLSRVIEAIAGQLDMTAPDDGWTVQGFVDAVAALPVEPLIVLDALDEATESVRITVELLHPLANREYTDGPRGRPCRLLVGVRPYGEWVRPLLEAAAAPGQLLLNLDDTDREDLQEALAEYVEGLLKDTGTYPRRSPVRRAVAQAVARRIESAGRAAPDGGGGEFLTAQLAARSIGALPPIDAEDVQAAVDRLPLALPALLDGQLFAQDGLPWARPVLTAIAFGKGEGMPMEIIRSAAAAFHPGGAEPSRAEVVEVLASMSFFLRRDIDPEYGTTLYRLYHQELVDHLAATAPLDGGPA
;
A
#
# COMPACT_ATOMS: atom_id res chain seq x y z
N MET A 1 -4.07 -31.91 -17.45
CA MET A 1 -5.11 -31.13 -18.13
C MET A 1 -4.35 -30.09 -18.92
N ASP A 2 -4.57 -30.07 -20.20
CA ASP A 2 -3.69 -29.63 -21.27
C ASP A 2 -3.34 -28.14 -21.20
N ASP A 3 -2.07 -27.80 -20.94
CA ASP A 3 -1.50 -26.44 -20.93
C ASP A 3 -1.38 -25.80 -22.33
N SER A 4 -1.91 -26.49 -23.36
CA SER A 4 -1.70 -26.10 -24.76
C SER A 4 -2.67 -25.03 -25.29
N LEU A 5 -3.61 -24.50 -24.50
CA LEU A 5 -4.57 -23.48 -24.92
C LEU A 5 -4.21 -22.05 -24.44
N GLU A 6 -3.11 -21.86 -23.71
CA GLU A 6 -2.71 -20.56 -23.13
C GLU A 6 -1.79 -19.71 -24.03
N GLN A 7 -1.42 -20.17 -25.21
CA GLN A 7 -0.53 -19.41 -26.10
C GLN A 7 -1.29 -18.75 -27.25
N CYS A 8 -2.00 -17.65 -26.97
CA CYS A 8 -2.16 -16.64 -28.03
C CYS A 8 -0.80 -16.02 -28.29
N ALA A 9 -0.21 -16.26 -29.46
CA ALA A 9 1.06 -15.66 -29.84
C ALA A 9 0.89 -14.13 -29.93
N PHE A 10 1.42 -13.40 -28.95
CA PHE A 10 1.40 -11.92 -28.91
C PHE A 10 2.25 -11.27 -29.98
N ALA A 11 3.08 -12.02 -30.70
CA ALA A 11 4.14 -11.47 -31.52
C ALA A 11 3.69 -10.48 -32.61
N ASP A 12 2.42 -10.51 -33.03
CA ASP A 12 1.89 -9.67 -34.11
C ASP A 12 0.48 -9.13 -33.84
N SER A 13 0.06 -9.02 -32.57
CA SER A 13 -1.30 -8.62 -32.20
C SER A 13 -1.51 -7.11 -32.30
N PRO A 14 -2.36 -6.59 -33.22
CA PRO A 14 -2.55 -5.17 -33.39
C PRO A 14 -3.34 -4.57 -32.22
N THR A 15 -2.90 -3.41 -31.74
CA THR A 15 -3.64 -2.60 -30.78
C THR A 15 -3.94 -1.25 -31.38
N LEU A 16 -5.22 -0.89 -31.42
CA LEU A 16 -5.69 0.38 -31.96
C LEU A 16 -6.36 1.20 -30.85
N VAL A 17 -6.02 2.48 -30.80
CA VAL A 17 -6.70 3.48 -29.95
C VAL A 17 -7.29 4.53 -30.88
N VAL A 18 -8.62 4.55 -30.96
CA VAL A 18 -9.38 5.45 -31.82
C VAL A 18 -10.01 6.55 -30.97
N SER A 19 -9.78 7.81 -31.32
CA SER A 19 -10.36 8.95 -30.62
C SER A 19 -10.96 9.96 -31.61
N MET A 20 -12.23 10.29 -31.45
CA MET A 20 -12.93 11.26 -32.28
C MET A 20 -13.13 12.55 -31.48
N SER A 21 -12.53 13.64 -31.93
CA SER A 21 -12.59 14.94 -31.24
C SER A 21 -13.46 15.95 -31.92
N THR A 22 -13.57 15.87 -33.26
CA THR A 22 -14.34 16.82 -34.08
C THR A 22 -15.28 16.10 -35.05
N PHE A 23 -16.46 16.64 -35.22
CA PHE A 23 -17.48 16.06 -36.09
C PHE A 23 -17.90 17.09 -37.12
N ARG A 24 -17.55 16.82 -38.40
CA ARG A 24 -17.80 17.74 -39.51
C ARG A 24 -18.49 17.00 -40.65
N LEU A 25 -19.55 17.60 -41.19
CA LEU A 25 -20.14 17.09 -42.43
C LEU A 25 -19.17 17.34 -43.61
N PRO A 26 -18.94 16.36 -44.48
CA PRO A 26 -18.13 16.58 -45.67
C PRO A 26 -18.79 17.67 -46.54
N ALA A 27 -17.98 18.60 -47.05
CA ALA A 27 -18.42 19.62 -47.98
C ALA A 27 -19.17 18.97 -49.14
N ALA A 28 -20.30 19.56 -49.56
CA ALA A 28 -21.03 19.07 -50.71
C ALA A 28 -20.10 18.96 -51.93
N PRO A 29 -20.19 17.86 -52.73
CA PRO A 29 -19.33 17.71 -53.90
C PRO A 29 -19.45 18.90 -54.83
N ALA A 30 -18.34 19.53 -55.14
CA ALA A 30 -18.31 20.67 -56.09
C ALA A 30 -18.81 20.23 -57.44
N GLY A 31 -20.10 20.39 -57.68
CA GLY A 31 -20.77 19.95 -58.93
C GLY A 31 -22.26 20.17 -58.97
N ALA A 32 -22.88 20.58 -57.88
CA ALA A 32 -24.31 20.94 -57.85
C ALA A 32 -24.50 22.47 -57.76
N ALA A 33 -23.69 23.24 -58.44
CA ALA A 33 -23.86 24.69 -58.59
C ALA A 33 -24.84 24.98 -59.74
N GLY A 34 -26.08 25.21 -59.37
CA GLY A 34 -27.12 25.65 -60.26
C GLY A 34 -28.27 26.25 -59.47
N ALA A 35 -28.03 27.42 -58.86
CA ALA A 35 -29.00 28.50 -58.62
C ALA A 35 -28.33 29.51 -57.67
N GLU A 36 -28.17 30.71 -58.17
CA GLU A 36 -27.82 31.90 -57.41
C GLU A 36 -28.93 32.19 -56.41
N ASP A 37 -28.66 32.10 -55.13
CA ASP A 37 -29.37 32.81 -54.08
C ASP A 37 -28.35 33.22 -53.05
N ASP A 38 -28.16 34.54 -52.94
CA ASP A 38 -27.31 35.25 -51.96
C ASP A 38 -27.98 35.19 -50.57
N ASP A 39 -27.79 34.08 -49.86
CA ASP A 39 -27.87 34.01 -48.41
C ASP A 39 -26.88 32.94 -47.99
N GLU A 40 -25.71 33.36 -47.50
CA GLU A 40 -24.72 32.50 -46.86
C GLU A 40 -25.32 31.90 -45.57
N ASP A 41 -26.02 30.76 -45.72
CA ASP A 41 -26.30 29.91 -44.57
C ASP A 41 -25.00 29.45 -43.92
N PRO A 42 -24.86 29.60 -42.60
CA PRO A 42 -23.68 29.11 -41.91
C PRO A 42 -23.56 27.59 -42.18
N PRO A 43 -22.33 27.05 -42.29
CA PRO A 43 -22.12 25.65 -42.62
C PRO A 43 -22.97 24.79 -41.67
N GLU A 44 -23.77 23.88 -42.25
CA GLU A 44 -24.64 22.96 -41.51
C GLU A 44 -23.81 22.34 -40.36
N ARG A 45 -24.18 22.67 -39.12
CA ARG A 45 -23.53 22.14 -37.92
C ARG A 45 -23.71 20.62 -37.88
N SER A 46 -22.66 19.89 -37.54
CA SER A 46 -22.76 18.46 -37.20
C SER A 46 -23.87 18.25 -36.16
N ALA A 47 -24.62 17.15 -36.27
CA ALA A 47 -25.58 16.75 -35.25
C ALA A 47 -24.91 16.28 -33.94
N TRP A 48 -23.57 16.21 -33.92
CA TRP A 48 -22.76 15.71 -32.82
C TRP A 48 -21.89 16.83 -32.24
N ASP A 49 -21.87 16.93 -30.93
CA ASP A 49 -21.01 17.88 -30.23
C ASP A 49 -19.54 17.41 -30.28
N ASP A 50 -18.60 18.35 -30.37
CA ASP A 50 -17.17 18.04 -30.32
C ASP A 50 -16.76 17.47 -28.93
N LEU A 51 -15.82 16.55 -28.95
CA LEU A 51 -15.23 15.91 -27.74
C LEU A 51 -13.75 16.31 -27.59
N PRO A 52 -13.45 17.54 -27.15
CA PRO A 52 -12.09 18.09 -27.18
C PRO A 52 -11.10 17.32 -26.31
N PHE A 53 -11.59 16.56 -25.32
CA PHE A 53 -10.77 15.74 -24.42
C PHE A 53 -10.32 14.40 -25.05
N SER A 54 -10.96 13.95 -26.13
CA SER A 54 -10.79 12.57 -26.63
C SER A 54 -9.41 12.29 -27.20
N GLN A 55 -8.77 13.26 -27.88
CA GLN A 55 -7.42 13.09 -28.42
C GLN A 55 -6.37 12.92 -27.30
N GLU A 56 -6.40 13.79 -26.28
CA GLU A 56 -5.50 13.68 -25.14
C GLU A 56 -5.67 12.33 -24.44
N LEU A 57 -6.91 11.90 -24.23
CA LEU A 57 -7.18 10.58 -23.63
C LEU A 57 -6.68 9.44 -24.52
N GLY A 58 -6.88 9.52 -25.83
CA GLY A 58 -6.36 8.54 -26.78
C GLY A 58 -4.84 8.41 -26.73
N GLU A 59 -4.12 9.55 -26.65
CA GLU A 59 -2.66 9.56 -26.48
C GLU A 59 -2.23 8.95 -25.14
N ARG A 60 -2.92 9.26 -24.05
CA ARG A 60 -2.65 8.70 -22.72
C ARG A 60 -2.87 7.20 -22.69
N VAL A 61 -4.01 6.71 -23.18
CA VAL A 61 -4.31 5.26 -23.28
C VAL A 61 -3.25 4.55 -24.10
N THR A 62 -2.86 5.11 -25.26
CA THR A 62 -1.80 4.56 -26.13
C THR A 62 -0.49 4.41 -25.36
N ARG A 63 -0.09 5.44 -24.62
CA ARG A 63 1.14 5.43 -23.83
C ARG A 63 1.14 4.37 -22.73
N HIS A 64 0.02 4.22 -22.01
CA HIS A 64 -0.09 3.26 -20.92
C HIS A 64 -0.30 1.81 -21.39
N LEU A 65 -0.88 1.60 -22.57
CA LEU A 65 -0.98 0.29 -23.19
C LEU A 65 0.35 -0.21 -23.77
N ALA A 66 1.22 0.71 -24.25
CA ALA A 66 2.45 0.35 -24.94
C ALA A 66 3.35 -0.69 -24.23
N PRO A 67 3.56 -0.66 -22.90
CA PRO A 67 4.34 -1.67 -22.20
C PRO A 67 3.62 -3.02 -22.03
N LEU A 68 2.29 -3.08 -22.26
CA LEU A 68 1.44 -4.23 -21.97
C LEU A 68 1.06 -5.02 -23.23
N VAL A 69 1.23 -4.44 -24.40
CA VAL A 69 0.83 -5.00 -25.70
C VAL A 69 1.93 -4.85 -26.74
N PRO A 70 2.62 -5.89 -27.13
CA PRO A 70 3.49 -5.93 -28.31
C PRO A 70 2.66 -6.34 -29.54
N PRO A 71 2.83 -5.67 -30.71
CA PRO A 71 3.58 -4.45 -30.96
C PRO A 71 2.96 -3.20 -30.36
N ALA A 72 3.70 -2.09 -30.32
CA ALA A 72 3.21 -0.84 -29.74
C ALA A 72 1.88 -0.39 -30.34
N PRO A 73 0.92 0.10 -29.54
CA PRO A 73 -0.39 0.50 -29.99
C PRO A 73 -0.32 1.71 -30.94
N ARG A 74 -1.28 1.79 -31.85
CA ARG A 74 -1.40 2.91 -32.82
C ARG A 74 -2.56 3.80 -32.39
N HIS A 75 -2.27 5.08 -32.16
CA HIS A 75 -3.30 6.10 -31.95
C HIS A 75 -3.79 6.61 -33.31
N LEU A 76 -5.09 6.60 -33.50
CA LEU A 76 -5.78 6.97 -34.73
C LEU A 76 -6.83 8.05 -34.40
N PRO A 77 -6.47 9.35 -34.44
CA PRO A 77 -7.40 10.44 -34.15
C PRO A 77 -8.26 10.78 -35.37
N ASP A 78 -9.48 11.21 -35.13
CA ASP A 78 -10.40 11.85 -36.08
C ASP A 78 -10.55 11.12 -37.43
N LEU A 79 -10.91 9.85 -37.39
CA LEU A 79 -11.16 9.05 -38.58
C LEU A 79 -12.56 9.31 -39.17
N ASP A 80 -12.67 9.41 -40.50
CA ASP A 80 -13.93 9.28 -41.19
C ASP A 80 -14.41 7.81 -41.21
N HIS A 81 -15.67 7.60 -41.52
CA HIS A 81 -16.32 6.28 -41.50
C HIS A 81 -15.60 5.27 -42.43
N ALA A 82 -15.16 5.69 -43.62
CA ALA A 82 -14.52 4.79 -44.58
C ALA A 82 -13.13 4.35 -44.06
N THR A 83 -12.34 5.30 -43.59
CA THR A 83 -11.01 5.04 -43.02
C THR A 83 -11.10 4.19 -41.74
N LEU A 84 -12.08 4.45 -40.86
CA LEU A 84 -12.30 3.62 -39.67
C LEU A 84 -12.62 2.17 -40.08
N GLY A 85 -13.52 2.00 -41.08
CA GLY A 85 -13.82 0.67 -41.61
C GLY A 85 -12.60 -0.06 -42.15
N GLU A 86 -11.75 0.63 -42.95
CA GLU A 86 -10.51 0.06 -43.47
C GLU A 86 -9.53 -0.39 -42.34
N ARG A 87 -9.38 0.42 -41.27
CA ARG A 87 -8.50 0.06 -40.15
C ARG A 87 -9.02 -1.13 -39.35
N MET A 88 -10.31 -1.23 -39.19
CA MET A 88 -10.93 -2.39 -38.53
C MET A 88 -10.84 -3.65 -39.37
N GLU A 89 -10.91 -3.53 -40.69
CA GLU A 89 -10.66 -4.63 -41.64
C GLU A 89 -9.22 -5.12 -41.62
N GLU A 90 -8.26 -4.19 -41.64
CA GLU A 90 -6.82 -4.51 -41.46
C GLU A 90 -6.57 -5.26 -40.17
N LEU A 91 -7.19 -4.83 -39.06
CA LEU A 91 -7.08 -5.48 -37.77
C LEU A 91 -7.66 -6.89 -37.81
N ARG A 92 -8.84 -7.08 -38.41
CA ARG A 92 -9.47 -8.38 -38.56
C ARG A 92 -8.60 -9.34 -39.38
N ALA A 93 -8.05 -8.86 -40.49
CA ALA A 93 -7.13 -9.64 -41.32
C ALA A 93 -5.87 -10.07 -40.58
N ALA A 94 -5.33 -9.21 -39.70
CA ALA A 94 -4.14 -9.50 -38.92
C ALA A 94 -4.35 -10.60 -37.85
N ILE A 95 -5.57 -10.75 -37.34
CA ILE A 95 -5.87 -11.77 -36.30
C ILE A 95 -6.53 -13.04 -36.84
N LYS A 96 -6.76 -13.12 -38.16
CA LYS A 96 -7.52 -14.19 -38.80
C LYS A 96 -7.04 -15.61 -38.42
N ASP A 97 -5.73 -15.81 -38.34
CA ASP A 97 -5.12 -17.12 -38.09
C ASP A 97 -4.83 -17.39 -36.61
N GLY A 98 -5.44 -16.62 -35.71
CA GLY A 98 -5.35 -16.82 -34.27
C GLY A 98 -4.40 -15.80 -33.59
N GLY A 99 -4.79 -14.62 -33.42
CA GLY A 99 -4.10 -13.58 -32.62
C GLY A 99 -5.06 -12.93 -31.65
N CYS A 100 -4.56 -11.99 -30.85
CA CYS A 100 -5.38 -11.14 -29.99
C CYS A 100 -5.26 -9.69 -30.45
N ALA A 101 -6.35 -8.94 -30.46
CA ALA A 101 -6.33 -7.51 -30.72
C ALA A 101 -7.01 -6.74 -29.57
N VAL A 102 -6.48 -5.57 -29.27
CA VAL A 102 -7.12 -4.64 -28.32
C VAL A 102 -7.54 -3.38 -29.07
N VAL A 103 -8.79 -2.99 -28.93
CA VAL A 103 -9.31 -1.75 -29.55
C VAL A 103 -9.94 -0.91 -28.45
N HIS A 104 -9.46 0.31 -28.29
CA HIS A 104 -10.06 1.31 -27.42
C HIS A 104 -10.68 2.42 -28.28
N ILE A 105 -11.95 2.76 -28.03
CA ILE A 105 -12.67 3.77 -28.80
C ILE A 105 -13.26 4.82 -27.88
N VAL A 106 -12.96 6.10 -28.17
CA VAL A 106 -13.56 7.27 -27.53
C VAL A 106 -14.32 8.05 -28.60
N SER A 107 -15.66 8.05 -28.54
CA SER A 107 -16.50 8.74 -29.50
C SER A 107 -17.93 8.88 -28.97
N HIS A 108 -18.86 9.42 -29.81
CA HIS A 108 -20.29 9.26 -29.61
C HIS A 108 -20.74 7.86 -30.03
N GLY A 109 -21.84 7.39 -29.41
CA GLY A 109 -22.53 6.17 -29.79
C GLY A 109 -24.04 6.37 -29.87
N PHE A 110 -24.72 5.61 -30.76
CA PHE A 110 -26.17 5.57 -30.83
C PHE A 110 -26.66 4.18 -31.20
N LEU A 111 -27.92 3.90 -30.85
CA LEU A 111 -28.56 2.65 -31.22
C LEU A 111 -29.29 2.81 -32.55
N ARG A 112 -29.21 1.79 -33.39
CA ARG A 112 -29.93 1.75 -34.67
C ARG A 112 -31.43 1.71 -34.46
N ARG A 113 -32.21 2.62 -35.12
CA ARG A 113 -33.66 2.72 -34.93
C ARG A 113 -34.41 1.43 -35.26
N GLU A 114 -33.95 0.71 -36.28
CA GLU A 114 -34.59 -0.51 -36.80
C GLU A 114 -34.20 -1.77 -36.00
N SER A 115 -33.11 -1.69 -35.21
CA SER A 115 -32.55 -2.78 -34.38
C SER A 115 -31.98 -2.17 -33.09
N PRO A 116 -32.78 -1.99 -32.04
CA PRO A 116 -32.36 -1.28 -30.83
C PRO A 116 -31.15 -1.93 -30.06
N GLY A 117 -30.73 -3.13 -30.47
CA GLY A 117 -29.53 -3.77 -29.92
C GLY A 117 -28.26 -3.52 -30.72
N ASP A 118 -28.32 -2.83 -31.87
CA ASP A 118 -27.17 -2.57 -32.72
C ASP A 118 -26.50 -1.26 -32.37
N LEU A 119 -25.29 -1.32 -31.79
CA LEU A 119 -24.48 -0.15 -31.45
C LEU A 119 -23.77 0.39 -32.69
N MET A 120 -23.93 1.67 -32.93
CA MET A 120 -23.27 2.44 -33.97
C MET A 120 -22.30 3.43 -33.33
N VAL A 121 -21.01 3.37 -33.72
CA VAL A 121 -19.95 4.32 -33.28
C VAL A 121 -19.87 5.45 -34.33
N VAL A 122 -19.87 6.69 -33.86
CA VAL A 122 -19.83 7.88 -34.67
C VAL A 122 -18.43 8.16 -35.16
N ALA A 123 -18.24 8.26 -36.47
CA ALA A 123 -17.04 8.76 -37.13
C ALA A 123 -17.15 10.28 -37.38
N THR A 124 -16.05 10.94 -37.76
CA THR A 124 -16.03 12.41 -37.96
C THR A 124 -17.02 12.91 -39.01
N ASP A 125 -17.35 12.09 -40.01
CA ASP A 125 -18.28 12.39 -41.12
C ASP A 125 -19.66 11.76 -40.95
N THR A 126 -19.98 11.19 -39.79
CA THR A 126 -21.28 10.57 -39.52
C THR A 126 -22.40 11.61 -39.54
N ARG A 127 -23.36 11.40 -40.48
CA ARG A 127 -24.53 12.27 -40.62
C ARG A 127 -25.60 11.85 -39.66
N GLU A 128 -26.06 12.73 -38.84
CA GLU A 128 -27.19 12.55 -37.91
C GLU A 128 -27.46 11.04 -37.64
N ARG A 129 -27.93 10.43 -36.89
CA ARG A 129 -28.12 9.00 -36.61
C ARG A 129 -28.31 8.07 -37.81
N GLN A 130 -27.54 8.30 -38.91
CA GLN A 130 -27.56 7.46 -40.12
C GLN A 130 -26.57 6.32 -40.02
N ALA A 131 -27.09 5.13 -39.77
CA ALA A 131 -26.28 3.92 -39.58
C ALA A 131 -25.26 3.63 -40.71
N ARG A 132 -25.59 4.00 -41.95
CA ARG A 132 -24.72 3.79 -43.12
C ARG A 132 -23.45 4.67 -43.13
N THR A 133 -23.38 5.68 -42.28
CA THR A 133 -22.24 6.60 -42.14
C THR A 133 -21.59 6.50 -40.77
N ALA A 134 -21.90 5.44 -40.02
CA ALA A 134 -21.32 5.13 -38.74
C ALA A 134 -20.78 3.70 -38.72
N PHE A 135 -19.86 3.43 -37.84
CA PHE A 135 -19.26 2.10 -37.71
C PHE A 135 -20.20 1.16 -36.94
N ASP A 136 -20.57 0.05 -37.57
CA ASP A 136 -21.47 -0.98 -37.02
C ASP A 136 -20.68 -2.00 -36.21
N VAL A 137 -20.76 -1.90 -34.89
CA VAL A 137 -20.01 -2.77 -33.94
C VAL A 137 -20.49 -4.22 -34.07
N ARG A 138 -21.79 -4.46 -34.21
CA ARG A 138 -22.35 -5.80 -34.35
C ARG A 138 -21.90 -6.51 -35.61
N ARG A 139 -21.94 -5.77 -36.73
CA ARG A 139 -21.45 -6.34 -38.00
C ARG A 139 -19.97 -6.69 -37.94
N PHE A 140 -19.14 -5.83 -37.40
CA PHE A 140 -17.71 -6.14 -37.19
C PHE A 140 -17.54 -7.42 -36.39
N PHE A 141 -18.31 -7.60 -35.36
CA PHE A 141 -18.29 -8.78 -34.53
C PHE A 141 -18.69 -10.07 -35.26
N GLN A 142 -19.74 -10.01 -36.04
CA GLN A 142 -20.18 -11.15 -36.86
C GLN A 142 -19.07 -11.58 -37.82
N GLU A 143 -18.43 -10.61 -38.46
CA GLU A 143 -17.33 -10.85 -39.39
C GLU A 143 -16.09 -11.47 -38.68
N VAL A 144 -15.77 -11.03 -37.43
CA VAL A 144 -14.66 -11.65 -36.64
C VAL A 144 -15.02 -13.10 -36.24
N ASP A 145 -16.28 -13.35 -35.90
CA ASP A 145 -16.73 -14.68 -35.45
C ASP A 145 -16.82 -15.69 -36.61
N GLU A 146 -17.23 -15.23 -37.78
CA GLU A 146 -17.40 -16.09 -38.97
C GLU A 146 -16.09 -16.48 -39.67
N GLU A 147 -15.06 -15.59 -39.64
CA GLU A 147 -13.91 -15.72 -40.54
C GLU A 147 -12.62 -16.18 -39.89
N GLY A 148 -12.52 -16.30 -38.58
CA GLY A 148 -11.22 -16.56 -37.96
C GLY A 148 -11.22 -17.22 -36.61
N THR A 149 -9.99 -17.42 -36.10
CA THR A 149 -9.73 -17.95 -34.74
C THR A 149 -9.22 -16.85 -33.79
N GLY A 150 -9.08 -15.61 -34.28
CA GLY A 150 -8.61 -14.46 -33.49
C GLY A 150 -9.58 -13.98 -32.43
N ARG A 151 -9.08 -13.24 -31.46
CA ARG A 151 -9.84 -12.70 -30.32
C ARG A 151 -9.68 -11.18 -30.27
N VAL A 152 -10.75 -10.48 -29.90
CA VAL A 152 -10.74 -9.01 -29.80
C VAL A 152 -11.26 -8.58 -28.43
N LEU A 153 -10.54 -7.68 -27.77
CA LEU A 153 -10.98 -6.92 -26.62
C LEU A 153 -11.35 -5.50 -27.07
N LEU A 154 -12.62 -5.11 -26.87
CA LEU A 154 -13.08 -3.75 -27.07
C LEU A 154 -13.24 -3.02 -25.73
N LEU A 155 -12.62 -1.86 -25.61
CA LEU A 155 -12.80 -0.89 -24.53
C LEU A 155 -13.56 0.29 -25.11
N LEU A 156 -14.85 0.44 -24.77
CA LEU A 156 -15.76 1.38 -25.41
C LEU A 156 -16.12 2.54 -24.46
N ASP A 157 -15.60 3.71 -24.74
CA ASP A 157 -16.04 4.97 -24.12
C ASP A 157 -17.01 5.70 -25.04
N VAL A 158 -18.21 5.14 -25.18
CA VAL A 158 -19.28 5.65 -26.04
C VAL A 158 -20.64 5.51 -25.34
N CYS A 159 -21.57 6.42 -25.63
CA CYS A 159 -22.94 6.26 -25.16
C CYS A 159 -23.54 4.94 -25.68
N HIS A 160 -24.36 4.29 -24.87
CA HIS A 160 -24.99 3.00 -25.19
C HIS A 160 -23.99 1.85 -25.41
N GLY A 161 -22.74 1.99 -24.93
CA GLY A 161 -21.65 1.03 -25.15
C GLY A 161 -21.99 -0.41 -24.74
N GLY A 162 -22.82 -0.59 -23.72
CA GLY A 162 -23.29 -1.89 -23.24
C GLY A 162 -24.05 -2.71 -24.28
N ALA A 163 -24.67 -2.10 -25.28
CA ALA A 163 -25.30 -2.83 -26.38
C ALA A 163 -24.30 -3.70 -27.15
N GLY A 164 -23.02 -3.30 -27.19
CA GLY A 164 -21.95 -4.13 -27.73
C GLY A 164 -21.72 -5.42 -26.95
N SER A 165 -22.05 -5.45 -25.64
CA SER A 165 -21.90 -6.63 -24.79
C SER A 165 -23.12 -7.54 -24.74
N ASP A 166 -24.31 -7.00 -24.98
CA ASP A 166 -25.56 -7.72 -24.75
C ASP A 166 -25.75 -8.96 -25.63
N TRP A 167 -25.36 -8.89 -26.89
CA TRP A 167 -25.53 -10.03 -27.80
C TRP A 167 -24.46 -11.12 -27.58
N THR A 168 -23.28 -10.81 -26.99
CA THR A 168 -22.25 -11.81 -26.67
C THR A 168 -22.72 -12.80 -25.61
N ARG A 169 -23.76 -12.47 -24.83
CA ARG A 169 -24.36 -13.35 -23.80
C ARG A 169 -25.01 -14.61 -24.37
N TYR A 170 -25.34 -14.59 -25.64
CA TYR A 170 -26.00 -15.73 -26.31
C TYR A 170 -25.00 -16.70 -26.96
N LEU A 171 -23.71 -16.37 -27.00
CA LEU A 171 -22.67 -17.25 -27.54
C LEU A 171 -22.19 -18.27 -26.50
N PRO A 172 -21.93 -19.54 -26.89
CA PRO A 172 -21.30 -20.51 -26.02
C PRO A 172 -19.96 -20.01 -25.49
N ARG A 173 -19.66 -20.22 -24.21
CA ARG A 173 -18.42 -19.71 -23.55
C ARG A 173 -17.13 -20.15 -24.26
N ALA A 174 -17.10 -21.38 -24.78
CA ALA A 174 -15.93 -21.96 -25.45
C ALA A 174 -15.66 -21.33 -26.84
N GLU A 175 -16.65 -20.65 -27.43
CA GLU A 175 -16.59 -20.09 -28.77
C GLU A 175 -16.44 -18.56 -28.78
N ARG A 176 -16.44 -17.92 -27.59
CA ARG A 176 -16.33 -16.48 -27.48
C ARG A 176 -14.95 -15.99 -27.90
N ARG A 177 -14.96 -15.11 -28.87
CA ARG A 177 -13.77 -14.44 -29.40
C ARG A 177 -13.76 -12.95 -29.14
N LEU A 178 -14.88 -12.44 -28.63
CA LEU A 178 -15.13 -11.02 -28.48
C LEU A 178 -15.43 -10.69 -27.02
N PHE A 179 -14.67 -9.77 -26.51
CA PHE A 179 -14.76 -9.28 -25.14
C PHE A 179 -14.96 -7.78 -25.17
N VAL A 180 -15.97 -7.32 -24.47
CA VAL A 180 -16.33 -5.90 -24.41
C VAL A 180 -16.32 -5.44 -22.96
N ILE A 181 -15.68 -4.30 -22.71
CA ILE A 181 -15.83 -3.52 -21.48
C ILE A 181 -16.25 -2.14 -21.90
N ALA A 182 -17.44 -1.69 -21.48
CA ALA A 182 -18.04 -0.46 -21.93
C ALA A 182 -18.35 0.49 -20.79
N ALA A 183 -18.28 1.77 -21.09
CA ALA A 183 -18.45 2.89 -20.17
C ALA A 183 -19.84 2.96 -19.51
N CYS A 184 -20.87 2.39 -20.13
CA CYS A 184 -22.24 2.49 -19.64
C CYS A 184 -23.12 1.36 -20.21
N PRO A 185 -24.28 1.04 -19.57
CA PRO A 185 -25.31 0.16 -20.10
C PRO A 185 -25.87 0.61 -21.45
N SER A 186 -26.62 -0.30 -22.12
CA SER A 186 -27.21 -0.05 -23.44
C SER A 186 -28.27 1.07 -23.45
N ASP A 187 -28.85 1.39 -22.31
CA ASP A 187 -29.88 2.46 -22.14
C ASP A 187 -29.29 3.74 -21.50
N ALA A 188 -27.97 3.82 -21.28
CA ALA A 188 -27.33 4.93 -20.61
C ALA A 188 -26.32 5.68 -21.50
N GLN A 189 -25.84 6.81 -21.00
CA GLN A 189 -24.87 7.68 -21.66
C GLN A 189 -23.51 7.61 -20.94
N ALA A 190 -22.43 7.73 -21.72
CA ALA A 190 -21.08 7.94 -21.21
C ALA A 190 -20.79 9.43 -21.05
N TRP A 191 -20.11 9.82 -19.98
CA TRP A 191 -19.89 11.21 -19.65
C TRP A 191 -18.40 11.57 -19.59
N GLY A 192 -18.03 12.62 -20.36
CA GLY A 192 -16.76 13.34 -20.16
C GLY A 192 -15.48 12.52 -20.28
N GLY A 193 -15.49 11.35 -20.94
CA GLY A 193 -14.33 10.49 -21.08
C GLY A 193 -13.84 9.86 -19.77
N ARG A 194 -14.69 9.77 -18.75
CA ARG A 194 -14.32 9.22 -17.43
C ARG A 194 -13.89 7.77 -17.47
N PHE A 195 -14.54 6.97 -18.31
CA PHE A 195 -14.13 5.58 -18.50
C PHE A 195 -12.69 5.49 -19.01
N SER A 196 -12.34 6.28 -20.04
CA SER A 196 -10.98 6.32 -20.57
C SER A 196 -9.97 6.87 -19.56
N ARG A 197 -10.36 7.82 -18.70
CA ARG A 197 -9.53 8.27 -17.57
C ARG A 197 -9.29 7.13 -16.57
N ALA A 198 -10.36 6.43 -16.17
CA ALA A 198 -10.26 5.29 -15.28
C ALA A 198 -9.37 4.19 -15.87
N VAL A 199 -9.48 3.89 -17.16
CA VAL A 199 -8.60 2.96 -17.86
C VAL A 199 -7.15 3.42 -17.80
N CYS A 200 -6.86 4.71 -18.07
CA CYS A 200 -5.49 5.25 -17.96
C CYS A 200 -4.91 5.06 -16.55
N ASP A 201 -5.66 5.42 -15.53
CA ASP A 201 -5.22 5.35 -14.14
C ASP A 201 -4.93 3.89 -13.73
N VAL A 202 -5.81 2.96 -14.09
CA VAL A 202 -5.62 1.53 -13.81
C VAL A 202 -4.40 0.96 -14.53
N LEU A 203 -4.18 1.31 -15.80
CA LEU A 203 -3.01 0.86 -16.55
C LEU A 203 -1.71 1.47 -16.01
N GLU A 204 -1.76 2.71 -15.53
CA GLU A 204 -0.64 3.38 -14.87
C GLU A 204 -0.31 2.72 -13.53
N ASP A 205 -1.31 2.43 -12.70
CA ASP A 205 -1.14 1.72 -11.42
C ASP A 205 -0.63 0.29 -11.66
N LEU A 206 -1.12 -0.38 -12.70
CA LEU A 206 -0.61 -1.69 -13.10
C LEU A 206 0.89 -1.63 -13.45
N ALA A 207 1.31 -0.63 -14.20
CA ALA A 207 2.72 -0.45 -14.55
C ALA A 207 3.61 -0.14 -13.34
N LYS A 208 3.07 0.56 -12.33
CA LYS A 208 3.77 0.90 -11.08
C LYS A 208 3.78 -0.22 -10.03
N GLY A 209 2.99 -1.27 -10.19
CA GLY A 209 2.87 -2.38 -9.24
C GLY A 209 1.96 -2.11 -8.04
N HIS A 210 1.06 -1.13 -8.16
CA HIS A 210 0.10 -0.77 -7.11
C HIS A 210 -1.23 -1.54 -7.25
N THR A 211 -1.20 -2.76 -7.76
CA THR A 211 -2.40 -3.51 -8.11
C THR A 211 -2.34 -4.96 -7.63
N GLY A 212 -3.50 -5.53 -7.28
CA GLY A 212 -3.65 -6.93 -6.85
C GLY A 212 -3.57 -7.96 -7.98
N VAL A 213 -2.77 -7.73 -9.03
CA VAL A 213 -2.59 -8.69 -10.13
C VAL A 213 -1.71 -9.85 -9.68
N ASP A 214 -2.15 -11.09 -9.93
CA ASP A 214 -1.43 -12.30 -9.54
C ASP A 214 -0.14 -12.44 -10.37
N PRO A 215 1.07 -12.40 -9.76
CA PRO A 215 2.35 -12.49 -10.48
C PRO A 215 2.63 -13.87 -11.09
N ARG A 216 1.83 -14.88 -10.73
CA ARG A 216 1.91 -16.22 -11.34
C ARG A 216 1.20 -16.26 -12.69
N LYS A 217 0.41 -15.26 -13.03
CA LYS A 217 -0.33 -15.16 -14.27
C LYS A 217 0.43 -14.31 -15.28
N GLN A 218 0.73 -14.89 -16.44
CA GLN A 218 1.42 -14.22 -17.52
C GLN A 218 0.62 -13.02 -18.07
N TYR A 219 -0.70 -13.06 -17.95
CA TYR A 219 -1.61 -12.07 -18.50
C TYR A 219 -2.56 -11.52 -17.44
N VAL A 220 -2.99 -10.28 -17.64
CA VAL A 220 -3.99 -9.60 -16.80
C VAL A 220 -5.37 -10.19 -17.07
N ARG A 221 -6.09 -10.59 -16.03
CA ARG A 221 -7.47 -11.07 -16.14
C ARG A 221 -8.41 -9.94 -16.51
N LEU A 222 -9.28 -10.16 -17.48
CA LEU A 222 -10.24 -9.15 -17.92
C LEU A 222 -11.29 -8.81 -16.83
N SER A 223 -11.69 -9.78 -16.01
CA SER A 223 -12.57 -9.55 -14.86
C SER A 223 -11.93 -8.59 -13.85
N TRP A 224 -10.65 -8.79 -13.54
CA TRP A 224 -9.89 -7.87 -12.69
C TRP A 224 -9.83 -6.47 -13.32
N LEU A 225 -9.48 -6.36 -14.61
CA LEU A 225 -9.43 -5.07 -15.32
C LEU A 225 -10.77 -4.32 -15.25
N LYS A 226 -11.87 -5.03 -15.52
CA LYS A 226 -13.23 -4.45 -15.46
C LYS A 226 -13.56 -3.94 -14.05
N ASP A 227 -13.28 -4.74 -13.01
CA ASP A 227 -13.62 -4.39 -11.63
C ASP A 227 -12.78 -3.21 -11.13
N GLU A 228 -11.50 -3.14 -11.53
CA GLU A 228 -10.60 -2.04 -11.19
C GLU A 228 -11.00 -0.74 -11.89
N VAL A 229 -11.31 -0.81 -13.21
CA VAL A 229 -11.80 0.33 -13.97
C VAL A 229 -13.12 0.84 -13.39
N TYR A 230 -14.03 -0.05 -12.98
CA TYR A 230 -15.29 0.35 -12.37
C TYR A 230 -15.07 1.07 -11.02
N ARG A 231 -14.21 0.54 -10.17
CA ARG A 231 -13.87 1.15 -8.86
C ARG A 231 -13.28 2.56 -9.05
N ARG A 232 -12.36 2.71 -10.01
CA ARG A 232 -11.76 4.01 -10.34
C ARG A 232 -12.79 4.98 -10.93
N LEU A 233 -13.68 4.48 -11.77
CA LEU A 233 -14.74 5.29 -12.36
C LEU A 233 -15.70 5.87 -11.30
N LEU A 234 -16.07 5.06 -10.29
CA LEU A 234 -16.92 5.53 -9.19
C LEU A 234 -16.26 6.68 -8.43
N SER A 235 -14.96 6.56 -8.11
CA SER A 235 -14.20 7.65 -7.47
C SER A 235 -14.21 8.92 -8.32
N LEU A 236 -14.01 8.82 -9.64
CA LEU A 236 -14.07 9.98 -10.54
C LEU A 236 -15.48 10.60 -10.63
N CYS A 237 -16.53 9.81 -10.47
CA CYS A 237 -17.91 10.31 -10.44
C CYS A 237 -18.23 11.08 -9.15
N GLU A 238 -17.70 10.62 -8.01
CA GLU A 238 -17.82 11.32 -6.72
C GLU A 238 -17.09 12.68 -6.77
N ASP A 239 -15.85 12.70 -7.25
CA ASP A 239 -15.02 13.91 -7.36
C ASP A 239 -15.64 14.97 -8.28
N ASP A 240 -16.23 14.56 -9.39
CA ASP A 240 -16.84 15.46 -10.39
C ASP A 240 -18.30 15.83 -10.06
N ALA A 241 -18.88 15.33 -8.97
CA ALA A 241 -20.28 15.51 -8.55
C ALA A 241 -21.27 15.24 -9.71
N CYS A 242 -21.07 14.14 -10.44
CA CYS A 242 -21.87 13.79 -11.62
C CYS A 242 -22.71 12.52 -11.38
N PRO A 243 -23.67 12.22 -12.28
CA PRO A 243 -24.45 10.99 -12.21
C PRO A 243 -23.55 9.75 -12.20
N ASP A 244 -23.92 8.76 -11.39
CA ASP A 244 -23.26 7.46 -11.38
C ASP A 244 -23.23 6.85 -12.77
N GLN A 245 -22.07 6.33 -13.13
CA GLN A 245 -21.82 5.66 -14.40
C GLN A 245 -21.40 4.21 -14.11
N GLU A 246 -22.11 3.25 -14.68
CA GLU A 246 -21.88 1.84 -14.47
C GLU A 246 -21.06 1.23 -15.61
N VAL A 247 -19.94 0.61 -15.29
CA VAL A 247 -19.15 -0.18 -16.24
C VAL A 247 -19.81 -1.52 -16.48
N VAL A 248 -20.16 -1.80 -17.71
CA VAL A 248 -20.71 -3.09 -18.13
C VAL A 248 -19.72 -3.86 -18.99
N ALA A 249 -19.82 -5.17 -18.97
CA ALA A 249 -18.95 -6.03 -19.76
C ALA A 249 -19.70 -7.23 -20.31
N SER A 250 -19.18 -7.81 -21.40
CA SER A 250 -19.52 -9.17 -21.81
C SER A 250 -19.17 -10.12 -20.67
N ASP A 251 -19.72 -11.36 -20.72
CA ASP A 251 -19.29 -12.39 -19.75
C ASP A 251 -17.78 -12.64 -19.93
N LEU A 252 -17.01 -12.22 -18.93
CA LEU A 252 -15.56 -12.33 -18.90
C LEU A 252 -15.06 -13.65 -18.25
N GLU A 253 -15.99 -14.52 -17.83
CA GLU A 253 -15.67 -15.85 -17.34
C GLU A 253 -15.35 -16.78 -18.52
N GLY A 254 -14.12 -17.12 -18.69
CA GLY A 254 -13.62 -17.98 -19.75
C GLY A 254 -12.16 -18.35 -19.52
N PRO A 255 -11.54 -19.10 -20.42
CA PRO A 255 -10.09 -19.32 -20.34
C PRO A 255 -9.39 -17.96 -20.34
N ASP A 256 -8.38 -17.81 -19.48
CA ASP A 256 -7.56 -16.59 -19.37
C ASP A 256 -7.08 -16.19 -20.77
N THR A 257 -7.58 -15.07 -21.27
CA THR A 257 -7.27 -14.59 -22.62
C THR A 257 -6.12 -13.60 -22.54
N GLY A 258 -5.08 -13.85 -23.32
CA GLY A 258 -3.84 -13.08 -23.28
C GLY A 258 -3.90 -11.74 -24.03
N PHE A 259 -4.75 -10.78 -23.60
CA PHE A 259 -4.82 -9.46 -24.23
C PHE A 259 -3.79 -8.47 -23.71
N LEU A 260 -3.52 -8.48 -22.41
CA LEU A 260 -2.59 -7.57 -21.76
C LEU A 260 -1.55 -8.37 -20.99
N ALA A 261 -0.28 -8.18 -21.31
CA ALA A 261 0.80 -8.83 -20.56
C ALA A 261 0.83 -8.30 -19.12
N ASN A 262 1.07 -9.20 -18.18
CA ASN A 262 1.26 -8.81 -16.80
C ASN A 262 2.73 -8.38 -16.59
N PRO A 263 3.03 -7.09 -16.33
CA PRO A 263 4.42 -6.62 -16.17
C PRO A 263 5.08 -7.20 -14.91
N TRP A 264 4.29 -7.78 -14.02
CA TRP A 264 4.73 -8.36 -12.75
C TRP A 264 4.85 -9.88 -12.80
N TYR A 265 4.60 -10.50 -13.95
CA TYR A 265 4.80 -11.93 -14.13
C TYR A 265 6.26 -12.32 -13.83
N ARG A 266 6.44 -13.34 -13.04
CA ARG A 266 7.74 -13.93 -12.70
C ARG A 266 7.66 -15.43 -12.88
N GLU A 267 8.67 -16.02 -13.50
CA GLU A 267 8.77 -17.47 -13.62
C GLU A 267 9.27 -18.12 -12.33
N ASP A 268 10.07 -17.41 -11.52
CA ASP A 268 10.58 -17.92 -10.26
C ASP A 268 9.46 -18.01 -9.21
N PRO A 269 9.19 -19.22 -8.67
CA PRO A 269 8.14 -19.41 -7.67
C PRO A 269 8.36 -18.64 -6.38
N VAL A 270 9.60 -18.35 -6.00
CA VAL A 270 9.94 -17.58 -4.78
C VAL A 270 9.61 -16.12 -4.99
N GLU A 271 10.01 -15.52 -6.12
CA GLU A 271 9.66 -14.13 -6.46
C GLU A 271 8.15 -13.96 -6.60
N GLN A 272 7.46 -14.93 -7.19
CA GLN A 272 5.99 -14.94 -7.30
C GLN A 272 5.33 -14.89 -5.92
N LEU A 273 5.85 -15.67 -4.95
CA LEU A 273 5.30 -15.73 -3.60
C LEU A 273 5.50 -14.41 -2.86
N GLU A 274 6.69 -13.82 -2.94
CA GLU A 274 7.00 -12.54 -2.30
C GLU A 274 6.13 -11.39 -2.83
N LEU A 275 5.92 -11.33 -4.14
CA LEU A 275 5.04 -10.33 -4.74
C LEU A 275 3.58 -10.51 -4.31
N ARG A 276 3.09 -11.74 -4.32
CA ARG A 276 1.72 -12.05 -3.85
C ARG A 276 1.51 -11.60 -2.41
N ASP A 277 2.48 -11.88 -1.54
CA ASP A 277 2.38 -11.56 -0.12
C ASP A 277 2.38 -10.04 0.12
N ARG A 278 3.17 -9.28 -0.66
CA ARG A 278 3.13 -7.80 -0.64
C ARG A 278 1.77 -7.25 -1.03
N TRP A 279 1.16 -7.79 -2.07
CA TRP A 279 -0.16 -7.31 -2.51
C TRP A 279 -1.28 -7.67 -1.55
N ALA A 280 -1.26 -8.88 -1.00
CA ALA A 280 -2.21 -9.24 0.04
C ALA A 280 -2.14 -8.31 1.26
N LEU A 281 -0.92 -7.87 1.61
CA LEU A 281 -0.72 -6.89 2.67
C LEU A 281 -1.27 -5.52 2.26
N GLN A 282 -1.00 -5.04 1.03
CA GLN A 282 -1.50 -3.74 0.56
C GLN A 282 -3.02 -3.73 0.48
N GLU A 283 -3.64 -4.74 -0.13
CA GLU A 283 -5.10 -4.90 -0.16
C GLU A 283 -5.71 -4.89 1.24
N PHE A 284 -5.03 -5.48 2.22
CA PHE A 284 -5.49 -5.46 3.60
C PHE A 284 -5.31 -4.07 4.25
N ILE A 285 -4.19 -3.36 3.99
CA ILE A 285 -3.97 -1.99 4.46
C ILE A 285 -5.12 -1.08 4.04
N ASP A 286 -5.58 -1.21 2.81
CA ASP A 286 -6.70 -0.41 2.28
C ASP A 286 -8.04 -0.69 3.00
N THR A 287 -8.15 -1.78 3.75
CA THR A 287 -9.36 -2.09 4.57
C THR A 287 -9.33 -1.49 5.96
N VAL A 288 -8.19 -1.06 6.46
CA VAL A 288 -8.03 -0.44 7.79
C VAL A 288 -7.94 1.08 7.66
N HIS A 289 -8.22 1.79 8.76
CA HIS A 289 -8.14 3.25 8.70
C HIS A 289 -6.70 3.72 8.43
N PRO A 290 -6.46 4.70 7.53
CA PRO A 290 -5.12 5.17 7.17
C PRO A 290 -4.25 5.65 8.33
N SER A 291 -4.86 6.16 9.41
CA SER A 291 -4.13 6.59 10.61
C SER A 291 -3.62 5.44 11.49
N LEU A 292 -4.02 4.19 11.22
CA LEU A 292 -3.44 3.03 11.88
C LEU A 292 -2.10 2.69 11.21
N ASP A 293 -0.99 2.96 11.89
CA ASP A 293 0.34 2.57 11.42
C ASP A 293 0.51 1.04 11.51
N LEU A 294 -0.13 0.32 10.57
CA LEU A 294 -0.10 -1.14 10.53
C LEU A 294 1.34 -1.65 10.40
N GLY A 295 2.18 -1.00 9.59
CA GLY A 295 3.57 -1.36 9.39
C GLY A 295 4.36 -1.32 10.71
N HIS A 296 4.13 -0.29 11.54
CA HIS A 296 4.72 -0.19 12.87
C HIS A 296 4.28 -1.35 13.77
N TYR A 297 2.98 -1.52 13.96
CA TYR A 297 2.48 -2.53 14.89
C TYR A 297 2.80 -3.96 14.46
N LEU A 298 2.70 -4.27 13.16
CA LEU A 298 3.00 -5.60 12.65
C LEU A 298 4.51 -5.92 12.73
N SER A 299 5.38 -5.00 12.35
CA SER A 299 6.82 -5.19 12.48
C SER A 299 7.25 -5.39 13.93
N ARG A 300 6.68 -4.61 14.85
CA ARG A 300 6.98 -4.73 16.29
C ARG A 300 6.42 -6.02 16.89
N ALA A 301 5.17 -6.38 16.58
CA ALA A 301 4.54 -7.61 17.05
C ALA A 301 5.23 -8.86 16.49
N SER A 302 5.67 -8.86 15.25
CA SER A 302 6.38 -9.99 14.66
C SER A 302 7.86 -10.08 15.08
N GLY A 303 8.42 -9.01 15.64
CA GLY A 303 9.86 -8.91 15.92
C GLY A 303 10.73 -8.79 14.67
N ARG A 304 10.13 -8.39 13.53
CA ARG A 304 10.80 -8.21 12.23
C ARG A 304 10.79 -6.74 11.84
N GLU A 305 11.74 -6.32 11.01
CA GLU A 305 11.82 -4.93 10.57
C GLU A 305 10.80 -4.55 9.52
N THR A 306 10.54 -5.45 8.60
CA THR A 306 9.57 -5.24 7.53
C THR A 306 8.62 -6.43 7.46
N ALA A 307 7.34 -6.14 7.57
CA ALA A 307 6.31 -7.10 7.25
C ALA A 307 6.09 -7.07 5.73
N THR A 308 6.45 -8.15 5.06
CA THR A 308 6.26 -8.28 3.60
C THR A 308 4.93 -8.91 3.22
N GLY A 309 4.12 -9.32 4.20
CA GLY A 309 2.83 -9.97 3.99
C GLY A 309 2.03 -10.09 5.28
N LEU A 310 0.84 -10.67 5.20
CA LEU A 310 -0.02 -10.96 6.36
C LEU A 310 0.41 -12.21 7.15
N ASP A 311 1.05 -13.15 6.47
CA ASP A 311 1.54 -14.40 7.06
C ASP A 311 3.04 -14.31 7.40
N VAL A 312 3.37 -13.38 8.30
CA VAL A 312 4.76 -13.10 8.71
C VAL A 312 5.13 -14.02 9.87
N PRO A 313 6.29 -14.72 9.82
CA PRO A 313 6.79 -15.44 10.99
C PRO A 313 6.90 -14.52 12.21
N CYS A 314 6.41 -14.97 13.36
CA CYS A 314 6.45 -14.20 14.59
C CYS A 314 7.64 -14.69 15.45
N HIS A 315 8.48 -13.75 15.85
CA HIS A 315 9.64 -13.97 16.74
C HIS A 315 9.45 -13.27 18.09
N PHE A 316 8.25 -12.77 18.38
CA PHE A 316 7.96 -12.24 19.71
C PHE A 316 8.23 -13.32 20.76
N SER A 317 9.09 -13.02 21.71
CA SER A 317 9.52 -13.97 22.74
C SER A 317 9.66 -13.28 24.10
N GLY A 318 9.46 -14.05 25.14
CA GLY A 318 9.38 -13.53 26.50
C GLY A 318 8.14 -12.67 26.72
N ARG A 319 8.13 -11.92 27.81
CA ARG A 319 7.01 -11.05 28.19
C ARG A 319 5.69 -11.80 28.42
N ASP A 320 5.76 -13.11 28.68
CA ASP A 320 4.58 -13.93 28.95
C ASP A 320 3.79 -13.42 30.18
N ARG A 321 4.51 -13.02 31.23
CA ARG A 321 3.93 -12.46 32.45
C ARG A 321 3.24 -11.12 32.16
N GLU A 322 3.95 -10.19 31.54
CA GLU A 322 3.44 -8.85 31.23
C GLU A 322 2.25 -8.92 30.27
N LEU A 323 2.30 -9.83 29.29
CA LEU A 323 1.21 -10.04 28.36
C LEU A 323 -0.01 -10.66 29.05
N GLY A 324 0.20 -11.62 29.97
CA GLY A 324 -0.87 -12.19 30.81
C GLY A 324 -1.52 -11.13 31.70
N GLU A 325 -0.73 -10.28 32.37
CA GLU A 325 -1.25 -9.17 33.18
C GLU A 325 -2.06 -8.17 32.35
N LEU A 326 -1.64 -7.88 31.10
CA LEU A 326 -2.42 -7.06 30.15
C LEU A 326 -3.71 -7.76 29.72
N ALA A 327 -3.66 -9.05 29.41
CA ALA A 327 -4.85 -9.82 29.05
C ALA A 327 -5.87 -9.84 30.19
N ASP A 328 -5.42 -10.09 31.42
CA ASP A 328 -6.26 -10.06 32.61
C ASP A 328 -6.85 -8.67 32.87
N TRP A 329 -6.05 -7.60 32.71
CA TRP A 329 -6.52 -6.23 32.85
C TRP A 329 -7.56 -5.87 31.78
N LEU A 330 -7.37 -6.31 30.54
CA LEU A 330 -8.32 -6.11 29.44
C LEU A 330 -9.59 -6.94 29.62
N ALA A 331 -9.52 -8.12 30.21
CA ALA A 331 -10.65 -9.01 30.44
C ALA A 331 -11.58 -8.54 31.56
N ARG A 332 -11.17 -7.56 32.37
CA ARG A 332 -12.01 -7.03 33.46
C ARG A 332 -13.33 -6.45 32.94
N PRO A 333 -14.43 -6.62 33.67
CA PRO A 333 -15.74 -6.08 33.28
C PRO A 333 -15.70 -4.55 33.07
N GLU A 334 -16.60 -4.06 32.23
CA GLU A 334 -16.84 -2.62 32.10
C GLU A 334 -17.31 -2.06 33.45
N GLY A 335 -16.78 -0.91 33.88
CA GLY A 335 -17.16 -0.23 35.11
C GLY A 335 -16.47 -0.69 36.40
N ASP A 336 -15.51 -1.64 36.35
CA ASP A 336 -14.73 -2.07 37.52
C ASP A 336 -13.65 -1.08 38.01
N GLY A 337 -13.52 0.07 37.32
CA GLY A 337 -12.58 1.13 37.64
C GLY A 337 -11.22 1.02 36.94
N ALA A 338 -10.93 -0.08 36.20
CA ALA A 338 -9.69 -0.26 35.45
C ALA A 338 -9.68 0.63 34.17
N ALA A 339 -9.08 1.79 34.23
CA ALA A 339 -9.10 2.78 33.14
C ALA A 339 -7.75 2.92 32.41
N VAL A 340 -6.64 2.76 33.12
CA VAL A 340 -5.29 3.06 32.61
C VAL A 340 -4.36 1.89 32.81
N ALA A 341 -3.67 1.52 31.72
CA ALA A 341 -2.49 0.68 31.75
C ALA A 341 -1.33 1.44 31.13
N VAL A 342 -0.16 1.38 31.76
CA VAL A 342 1.07 2.00 31.25
C VAL A 342 2.16 0.94 31.15
N VAL A 343 2.74 0.86 29.96
CA VAL A 343 3.96 0.07 29.70
C VAL A 343 5.12 1.03 29.59
N THR A 344 6.05 0.92 30.55
CA THR A 344 7.23 1.79 30.62
C THR A 344 8.52 0.97 30.62
N GLY A 345 9.66 1.64 30.52
CA GLY A 345 10.99 1.04 30.48
C GLY A 345 11.95 1.80 29.55
N SER A 346 13.20 1.43 29.62
CA SER A 346 14.30 1.99 28.83
C SER A 346 14.10 1.81 27.30
N PRO A 347 14.78 2.60 26.45
CA PRO A 347 14.75 2.36 25.00
C PRO A 347 15.14 0.94 24.62
N GLY A 348 14.41 0.31 23.70
CA GLY A 348 14.72 -1.04 23.17
C GLY A 348 14.36 -2.22 24.09
N THR A 349 13.64 -2.01 25.22
CA THR A 349 13.17 -3.07 26.12
C THR A 349 11.96 -3.86 25.59
N GLY A 350 11.40 -3.47 24.44
CA GLY A 350 10.30 -4.19 23.81
C GLY A 350 8.90 -3.61 24.08
N LYS A 351 8.77 -2.37 24.60
CA LYS A 351 7.45 -1.70 24.80
C LYS A 351 6.55 -1.76 23.57
N SER A 352 7.04 -1.23 22.45
CA SER A 352 6.28 -1.21 21.18
C SER A 352 5.99 -2.62 20.64
N ALA A 353 6.84 -3.62 20.96
CA ALA A 353 6.57 -5.01 20.59
C ALA A 353 5.40 -5.58 21.40
N LEU A 354 5.38 -5.36 22.70
CA LEU A 354 4.28 -5.77 23.58
C LEU A 354 2.96 -5.09 23.17
N LEU A 355 2.99 -3.77 22.98
CA LEU A 355 1.83 -3.01 22.48
C LEU A 355 1.38 -3.48 21.11
N GLY A 356 2.31 -3.75 20.20
CA GLY A 356 2.02 -4.27 18.86
C GLY A 356 1.29 -5.61 18.92
N VAL A 357 1.72 -6.53 19.78
CA VAL A 357 1.03 -7.81 20.00
C VAL A 357 -0.40 -7.58 20.54
N VAL A 358 -0.56 -6.70 21.53
CA VAL A 358 -1.90 -6.36 22.05
C VAL A 358 -2.78 -5.81 20.93
N VAL A 359 -2.31 -4.87 20.12
CA VAL A 359 -3.06 -4.30 19.00
C VAL A 359 -3.43 -5.39 17.98
N CYS A 360 -2.48 -6.24 17.58
CA CYS A 360 -2.74 -7.34 16.64
C CYS A 360 -3.79 -8.33 17.19
N CYS A 361 -3.80 -8.61 18.48
CA CYS A 361 -4.77 -9.52 19.10
C CYS A 361 -6.14 -8.87 19.30
N THR A 362 -6.19 -7.60 19.73
CA THR A 362 -7.44 -6.95 20.14
C THR A 362 -8.19 -6.27 19.00
N HIS A 363 -7.49 -5.76 17.97
CA HIS A 363 -8.14 -5.03 16.88
C HIS A 363 -9.00 -5.95 16.01
N PRO A 364 -10.28 -5.58 15.72
CA PRO A 364 -11.28 -6.49 15.13
C PRO A 364 -10.91 -7.02 13.73
N LYS A 365 -10.16 -6.26 12.93
CA LYS A 365 -9.69 -6.68 11.61
C LYS A 365 -8.34 -7.40 11.70
N LEU A 366 -7.38 -6.88 12.49
CA LEU A 366 -6.03 -7.45 12.59
C LEU A 366 -6.04 -8.85 13.21
N SER A 367 -6.83 -9.07 14.26
CA SER A 367 -6.93 -10.39 14.93
C SER A 367 -7.40 -11.51 14.00
N LYS A 368 -8.17 -11.17 12.97
CA LYS A 368 -8.63 -12.12 11.94
C LYS A 368 -7.63 -12.33 10.82
N ALA A 369 -6.90 -11.30 10.45
CA ALA A 369 -5.95 -11.33 9.32
C ALA A 369 -4.58 -11.85 9.73
N LEU A 370 -4.05 -11.45 10.90
CA LEU A 370 -2.70 -11.75 11.36
C LEU A 370 -2.62 -13.02 12.21
N LYS A 371 -3.14 -14.12 11.69
CA LYS A 371 -3.26 -15.38 12.43
C LYS A 371 -1.91 -15.93 12.92
N THR A 372 -0.85 -15.73 12.18
CA THR A 372 0.50 -16.18 12.57
C THR A 372 0.97 -15.49 13.84
N VAL A 373 0.79 -14.17 13.96
CA VAL A 373 1.12 -13.42 15.18
C VAL A 373 0.18 -13.83 16.32
N VAL A 374 -1.13 -13.85 16.08
CA VAL A 374 -2.14 -14.17 17.10
C VAL A 374 -1.97 -15.58 17.66
N ASN A 375 -1.73 -16.58 16.79
CA ASN A 375 -1.54 -17.97 17.21
C ASN A 375 -0.17 -18.27 17.82
N HIS A 376 0.79 -17.35 17.64
CA HIS A 376 2.09 -17.46 18.31
C HIS A 376 1.98 -17.22 19.82
N ILE A 377 1.02 -16.39 20.24
CA ILE A 377 0.78 -16.08 21.64
C ILE A 377 -0.01 -17.21 22.29
N ARG A 378 0.45 -17.66 23.46
CA ARG A 378 -0.22 -18.71 24.24
C ARG A 378 -1.65 -18.28 24.60
N ASP A 379 -2.62 -19.19 24.52
CA ASP A 379 -4.04 -18.87 24.67
C ASP A 379 -4.38 -18.13 25.98
N HIS A 380 -3.71 -18.48 27.08
CA HIS A 380 -3.94 -17.86 28.40
C HIS A 380 -3.33 -16.46 28.56
N ASN A 381 -2.38 -16.08 27.69
CA ASN A 381 -1.74 -14.76 27.69
C ASN A 381 -2.28 -13.88 26.56
N ARG A 382 -3.17 -14.41 25.73
CA ARG A 382 -3.66 -13.71 24.55
C ARG A 382 -4.88 -12.84 24.90
N PRO A 383 -4.80 -11.51 24.71
CA PRO A 383 -5.95 -10.63 24.86
C PRO A 383 -7.04 -10.98 23.83
N ASP A 384 -8.30 -10.94 24.26
CA ASP A 384 -9.45 -11.15 23.39
C ASP A 384 -9.64 -10.00 22.39
N ALA A 385 -10.16 -10.33 21.22
CA ALA A 385 -10.55 -9.33 20.23
C ALA A 385 -11.68 -8.44 20.74
N ARG A 386 -11.62 -7.13 20.47
CA ARG A 386 -12.58 -6.13 20.91
C ARG A 386 -13.31 -5.52 19.70
N GLU A 387 -14.48 -4.95 19.92
CA GLU A 387 -15.28 -4.33 18.86
C GLU A 387 -14.74 -2.96 18.45
N ALA A 388 -14.21 -2.19 19.42
CA ALA A 388 -13.70 -0.84 19.19
C ALA A 388 -12.26 -0.72 19.71
N VAL A 389 -11.30 -0.50 18.80
CA VAL A 389 -9.88 -0.30 19.11
C VAL A 389 -9.33 0.80 18.23
N ALA A 390 -8.68 1.78 18.86
CA ALA A 390 -7.86 2.76 18.15
C ALA A 390 -6.41 2.65 18.64
N ALA A 391 -5.47 2.56 17.71
CA ALA A 391 -4.06 2.47 18.05
C ALA A 391 -3.25 3.54 17.29
N VAL A 392 -2.55 4.39 18.04
CA VAL A 392 -1.81 5.53 17.51
C VAL A 392 -0.35 5.46 17.92
N HIS A 393 0.53 5.52 16.96
CA HIS A 393 1.96 5.74 17.17
C HIS A 393 2.21 7.26 17.23
N ALA A 394 2.28 7.80 18.46
CA ALA A 394 2.22 9.24 18.71
C ALA A 394 3.49 10.01 18.33
N ARG A 395 4.54 9.35 17.86
CA ARG A 395 5.83 9.96 17.48
C ARG A 395 5.63 11.13 16.52
N GLY A 396 6.14 12.31 16.90
CA GLY A 396 6.07 13.53 16.08
C GLY A 396 4.67 14.13 15.93
N MET A 397 3.65 13.57 16.57
CA MET A 397 2.27 14.05 16.43
C MET A 397 1.94 15.15 17.44
N PRO A 398 1.24 16.22 17.02
CA PRO A 398 0.58 17.17 17.92
C PRO A 398 -0.75 16.60 18.42
N LEU A 399 -1.30 17.21 19.48
CA LEU A 399 -2.55 16.81 20.12
C LEU A 399 -3.72 16.66 19.13
N SER A 400 -3.89 17.61 18.21
CA SER A 400 -4.98 17.58 17.23
C SER A 400 -4.93 16.34 16.33
N ARG A 401 -3.73 15.97 15.86
CA ARG A 401 -3.55 14.79 15.03
C ARG A 401 -3.80 13.48 15.78
N VAL A 402 -3.44 13.42 17.05
CA VAL A 402 -3.75 12.26 17.90
C VAL A 402 -5.26 12.09 18.04
N ILE A 403 -6.00 13.19 18.27
CA ILE A 403 -7.46 13.17 18.36
C ILE A 403 -8.07 12.73 17.02
N GLU A 404 -7.67 13.32 15.91
CA GLU A 404 -8.14 12.95 14.57
C GLU A 404 -7.89 11.47 14.26
N ALA A 405 -6.69 10.97 14.58
CA ALA A 405 -6.33 9.58 14.36
C ALA A 405 -7.18 8.61 15.18
N ILE A 406 -7.46 8.91 16.43
CA ILE A 406 -8.32 8.08 17.28
C ILE A 406 -9.77 8.15 16.76
N ALA A 407 -10.29 9.36 16.49
CA ALA A 407 -11.65 9.58 16.01
C ALA A 407 -11.92 8.80 14.70
N GLY A 408 -11.00 8.90 13.75
CA GLY A 408 -11.11 8.19 12.48
C GLY A 408 -11.13 6.66 12.64
N GLN A 409 -10.26 6.10 13.49
CA GLN A 409 -10.23 4.65 13.75
C GLN A 409 -11.47 4.13 14.49
N LEU A 410 -12.17 5.00 15.22
CA LEU A 410 -13.42 4.69 15.91
C LEU A 410 -14.68 5.07 15.09
N ASP A 411 -14.53 5.38 13.80
CA ASP A 411 -15.58 5.79 12.87
C ASP A 411 -16.43 6.99 13.41
N MET A 412 -15.77 7.94 14.09
CA MET A 412 -16.42 9.11 14.67
C MET A 412 -16.41 10.28 13.70
N THR A 413 -17.57 10.88 13.47
CA THR A 413 -17.69 12.06 12.59
C THR A 413 -17.23 13.32 13.32
N ALA A 414 -16.30 14.05 12.73
CA ALA A 414 -15.86 15.35 13.26
C ALA A 414 -16.99 16.39 13.15
N PRO A 415 -17.13 17.28 14.17
CA PRO A 415 -17.97 18.47 14.03
C PRO A 415 -17.44 19.41 12.93
N ASP A 416 -18.33 20.26 12.36
CA ASP A 416 -17.97 21.21 11.29
C ASP A 416 -16.78 22.12 11.66
N ASP A 417 -16.65 22.49 12.93
CA ASP A 417 -15.56 23.32 13.47
C ASP A 417 -14.34 22.50 13.95
N GLY A 418 -14.29 21.20 13.68
CA GLY A 418 -13.25 20.28 14.16
C GLY A 418 -13.45 19.84 15.62
N TRP A 419 -12.55 18.98 16.09
CA TRP A 419 -12.60 18.44 17.45
C TRP A 419 -12.07 19.44 18.48
N THR A 420 -12.88 19.76 19.50
CA THR A 420 -12.35 20.25 20.77
C THR A 420 -12.03 19.05 21.67
N VAL A 421 -11.10 19.18 22.59
CA VAL A 421 -10.73 18.09 23.51
C VAL A 421 -11.93 17.59 24.29
N GLN A 422 -12.72 18.50 24.87
CA GLN A 422 -13.90 18.12 25.62
C GLN A 422 -14.96 17.45 24.73
N GLY A 423 -15.25 18.02 23.57
CA GLY A 423 -16.20 17.42 22.62
C GLY A 423 -15.78 16.01 22.16
N PHE A 424 -14.48 15.79 22.00
CA PHE A 424 -13.94 14.47 21.70
C PHE A 424 -14.11 13.48 22.86
N VAL A 425 -13.77 13.88 24.09
CA VAL A 425 -13.95 13.05 25.30
C VAL A 425 -15.42 12.65 25.48
N ASP A 426 -16.33 13.62 25.32
CA ASP A 426 -17.77 13.38 25.43
C ASP A 426 -18.27 12.41 24.34
N ALA A 427 -17.78 12.58 23.10
CA ALA A 427 -18.12 11.69 21.99
C ALA A 427 -17.59 10.26 22.20
N VAL A 428 -16.36 10.09 22.70
CA VAL A 428 -15.83 8.76 23.09
C VAL A 428 -16.67 8.12 24.20
N ALA A 429 -17.08 8.89 25.19
CA ALA A 429 -17.94 8.41 26.27
C ALA A 429 -19.35 8.01 25.80
N ALA A 430 -19.83 8.60 24.72
CA ALA A 430 -21.13 8.30 24.12
C ALA A 430 -21.11 7.05 23.20
N LEU A 431 -19.96 6.50 22.85
CA LEU A 431 -19.88 5.29 22.03
C LEU A 431 -20.66 4.12 22.66
N PRO A 432 -21.30 3.25 21.85
CA PRO A 432 -22.10 2.13 22.36
C PRO A 432 -21.27 1.09 23.10
N VAL A 433 -19.99 0.93 22.73
CA VAL A 433 -19.02 -0.01 23.31
C VAL A 433 -17.84 0.74 23.90
N GLU A 434 -17.28 0.26 25.01
CA GLU A 434 -16.08 0.82 25.62
C GLU A 434 -14.86 0.59 24.69
N PRO A 435 -14.28 1.66 24.09
CA PRO A 435 -13.13 1.47 23.21
C PRO A 435 -11.84 1.24 24.00
N LEU A 436 -10.91 0.50 23.39
CA LEU A 436 -9.52 0.45 23.79
C LEU A 436 -8.74 1.47 22.94
N ILE A 437 -8.11 2.43 23.60
CA ILE A 437 -7.22 3.40 22.97
C ILE A 437 -5.79 3.07 23.35
N VAL A 438 -4.95 2.79 22.35
CA VAL A 438 -3.52 2.46 22.52
C VAL A 438 -2.71 3.62 22.00
N LEU A 439 -1.85 4.22 22.84
CA LEU A 439 -0.86 5.21 22.42
C LEU A 439 0.55 4.66 22.63
N ASP A 440 1.29 4.47 21.56
CA ASP A 440 2.72 4.10 21.62
C ASP A 440 3.60 5.33 21.41
N ALA A 441 4.79 5.32 22.05
CA ALA A 441 5.79 6.38 21.96
C ALA A 441 5.28 7.78 22.32
N LEU A 442 4.49 7.89 23.40
CA LEU A 442 3.93 9.17 23.85
C LEU A 442 5.03 10.21 24.16
N ASP A 443 6.18 9.80 24.67
CA ASP A 443 7.32 10.66 24.95
C ASP A 443 7.98 11.25 23.67
N GLU A 444 7.75 10.65 22.51
CA GLU A 444 8.23 11.11 21.21
C GLU A 444 7.22 12.05 20.48
N ALA A 445 6.04 12.28 21.07
CA ALA A 445 5.06 13.24 20.53
C ALA A 445 5.54 14.69 20.66
N THR A 446 5.15 15.57 19.72
CA THR A 446 5.54 17.00 19.78
C THR A 446 4.91 17.77 20.94
N GLU A 447 3.74 17.32 21.41
CA GLU A 447 2.97 17.92 22.49
C GLU A 447 2.66 16.92 23.61
N SER A 448 3.61 16.06 23.97
CA SER A 448 3.43 14.97 24.93
C SER A 448 2.81 15.41 26.27
N VAL A 449 3.22 16.56 26.79
CA VAL A 449 2.66 17.12 28.03
C VAL A 449 1.18 17.48 27.84
N ARG A 450 0.83 18.15 26.75
CA ARG A 450 -0.56 18.53 26.45
C ARG A 450 -1.43 17.31 26.21
N ILE A 451 -0.94 16.35 25.46
CA ILE A 451 -1.64 15.06 25.22
C ILE A 451 -1.94 14.40 26.58
N THR A 452 -0.96 14.32 27.48
CA THR A 452 -1.13 13.69 28.79
C THR A 452 -2.18 14.42 29.65
N VAL A 453 -2.05 15.74 29.77
CA VAL A 453 -2.87 16.54 30.70
C VAL A 453 -4.25 16.84 30.10
N GLU A 454 -4.31 17.29 28.86
CA GLU A 454 -5.55 17.75 28.24
C GLU A 454 -6.40 16.61 27.65
N LEU A 455 -5.79 15.50 27.21
CA LEU A 455 -6.50 14.39 26.56
C LEU A 455 -6.56 13.11 27.43
N LEU A 456 -5.40 12.56 27.84
CA LEU A 456 -5.38 11.27 28.51
C LEU A 456 -5.98 11.33 29.92
N HIS A 457 -5.73 12.41 30.66
CA HIS A 457 -6.29 12.57 31.99
C HIS A 457 -7.83 12.65 31.97
N PRO A 458 -8.51 13.44 31.12
CA PRO A 458 -9.96 13.41 30.98
C PRO A 458 -10.50 12.05 30.51
N LEU A 459 -9.82 11.38 29.55
CA LEU A 459 -10.22 10.04 29.07
C LEU A 459 -10.13 8.96 30.17
N ALA A 460 -9.19 9.10 31.08
CA ALA A 460 -9.00 8.16 32.20
C ALA A 460 -9.92 8.42 33.39
N ASN A 461 -10.45 9.66 33.53
CA ASN A 461 -11.09 10.09 34.78
C ASN A 461 -12.59 10.20 34.63
N ARG A 462 -13.32 9.53 35.55
CA ARG A 462 -14.78 9.52 35.62
C ARG A 462 -15.41 10.89 35.81
N GLU A 463 -14.69 11.82 36.45
CA GLU A 463 -15.23 13.16 36.79
C GLU A 463 -15.49 14.04 35.57
N TYR A 464 -14.91 13.71 34.43
CA TYR A 464 -15.01 14.49 33.19
C TYR A 464 -16.13 14.06 32.23
N THR A 465 -16.91 13.01 32.58
CA THR A 465 -17.97 12.51 31.70
C THR A 465 -19.24 12.17 32.44
N ASP A 466 -20.38 12.63 31.92
CA ASP A 466 -21.72 12.24 32.35
C ASP A 466 -22.21 10.92 31.69
N GLY A 467 -21.30 10.18 31.03
CA GLY A 467 -21.62 8.97 30.29
C GLY A 467 -22.08 7.80 31.16
N PRO A 468 -22.88 6.87 30.61
CA PRO A 468 -23.53 5.78 31.39
C PRO A 468 -22.53 4.78 31.97
N ARG A 469 -21.30 4.71 31.45
CA ARG A 469 -20.25 3.74 31.87
C ARG A 469 -19.33 4.25 32.97
N GLY A 470 -19.37 5.56 33.26
CA GLY A 470 -18.56 6.17 34.29
C GLY A 470 -17.09 6.42 33.91
N ARG A 471 -16.68 5.98 32.74
CA ARG A 471 -15.39 6.33 32.09
C ARG A 471 -15.54 6.26 30.57
N PRO A 472 -14.80 7.08 29.78
CA PRO A 472 -14.90 7.09 28.35
C PRO A 472 -14.35 5.82 27.67
N CYS A 473 -13.19 5.31 28.11
CA CYS A 473 -12.44 4.26 27.42
C CYS A 473 -11.48 3.53 28.37
N ARG A 474 -10.81 2.51 27.84
CA ARG A 474 -9.56 1.96 28.40
C ARG A 474 -8.37 2.56 27.65
N LEU A 475 -7.38 3.03 28.40
CA LEU A 475 -6.13 3.60 27.88
C LEU A 475 -4.99 2.63 28.12
N LEU A 476 -4.25 2.29 27.04
CA LEU A 476 -3.00 1.57 27.12
C LEU A 476 -1.90 2.45 26.52
N VAL A 477 -0.94 2.86 27.34
CA VAL A 477 0.07 3.86 26.95
C VAL A 477 1.48 3.29 27.04
N GLY A 478 2.24 3.42 25.96
CA GLY A 478 3.68 3.16 25.91
C GLY A 478 4.48 4.44 26.06
N VAL A 479 5.32 4.53 27.07
CA VAL A 479 6.11 5.73 27.38
C VAL A 479 7.43 5.39 28.04
N ARG A 480 8.49 6.19 27.83
CA ARG A 480 9.73 6.08 28.58
C ARG A 480 9.57 6.75 29.96
N PRO A 481 10.28 6.27 31.00
CA PRO A 481 10.12 6.77 32.37
C PRO A 481 10.87 8.09 32.62
N TYR A 482 11.13 8.90 31.58
CA TYR A 482 11.94 10.10 31.67
C TYR A 482 11.11 11.39 31.66
N GLY A 483 11.46 12.32 32.51
CA GLY A 483 10.82 13.62 32.64
C GLY A 483 9.76 13.69 33.73
N GLU A 484 9.68 14.86 34.39
CA GLU A 484 8.72 15.10 35.51
C GLU A 484 7.25 15.02 35.07
N TRP A 485 6.96 15.27 33.78
CA TRP A 485 5.61 15.26 33.23
C TRP A 485 5.00 13.86 33.13
N VAL A 486 5.83 12.84 33.03
CA VAL A 486 5.39 11.42 32.95
C VAL A 486 4.96 10.89 34.31
N ARG A 487 5.51 11.43 35.39
CA ARG A 487 5.32 10.95 36.76
C ARG A 487 3.84 10.83 37.18
N PRO A 488 2.95 11.82 36.93
CA PRO A 488 1.53 11.68 37.27
C PRO A 488 0.84 10.52 36.53
N LEU A 489 1.25 10.22 35.28
CA LEU A 489 0.73 9.11 34.51
C LEU A 489 1.16 7.75 35.11
N LEU A 490 2.43 7.63 35.52
CA LEU A 490 2.95 6.42 36.18
C LEU A 490 2.29 6.21 37.55
N GLU A 491 2.09 7.28 38.34
CA GLU A 491 1.38 7.25 39.62
C GLU A 491 -0.08 6.81 39.45
N ALA A 492 -0.77 7.33 38.42
CA ALA A 492 -2.13 6.93 38.09
C ALA A 492 -2.21 5.44 37.71
N ALA A 493 -1.28 4.95 36.92
CA ALA A 493 -1.21 3.53 36.52
C ALA A 493 -0.83 2.58 37.67
N ALA A 494 -0.12 3.09 38.69
CA ALA A 494 0.23 2.33 39.91
C ALA A 494 -0.93 2.25 40.93
N ALA A 495 -2.02 3.00 40.71
CA ALA A 495 -3.17 3.00 41.61
C ALA A 495 -3.92 1.64 41.63
N PRO A 496 -4.61 1.28 42.71
CA PRO A 496 -5.38 0.05 42.79
C PRO A 496 -6.37 -0.09 41.63
N GLY A 497 -6.35 -1.23 40.94
CA GLY A 497 -7.22 -1.52 39.80
C GLY A 497 -6.65 -1.05 38.44
N GLN A 498 -5.62 -0.24 38.41
CA GLN A 498 -4.88 0.12 37.21
C GLN A 498 -3.72 -0.88 36.95
N LEU A 499 -2.95 -0.65 35.88
CA LEU A 499 -1.79 -1.53 35.57
C LEU A 499 -0.57 -0.69 35.17
N LEU A 500 0.52 -0.87 35.92
CA LEU A 500 1.83 -0.34 35.59
C LEU A 500 2.79 -1.50 35.32
N LEU A 501 3.29 -1.60 34.10
CA LEU A 501 4.31 -2.56 33.72
C LEU A 501 5.62 -1.82 33.43
N ASN A 502 6.60 -2.04 34.27
CA ASN A 502 7.96 -1.58 34.02
C ASN A 502 8.80 -2.72 33.44
N LEU A 503 9.15 -2.64 32.16
CA LEU A 503 9.88 -3.70 31.48
C LEU A 503 11.35 -3.80 31.88
N ASP A 504 11.89 -2.83 32.60
CA ASP A 504 13.22 -2.88 33.18
C ASP A 504 13.29 -3.80 34.43
N ASP A 505 12.13 -4.10 35.03
CA ASP A 505 12.02 -4.95 36.23
C ASP A 505 11.88 -6.47 35.90
N THR A 506 12.07 -6.86 34.63
CA THR A 506 11.98 -8.25 34.18
C THR A 506 13.08 -9.11 34.85
N ASP A 507 12.69 -10.32 35.27
CA ASP A 507 13.66 -11.28 35.79
C ASP A 507 14.74 -11.59 34.74
N ARG A 508 15.96 -11.71 35.18
CA ARG A 508 17.13 -11.82 34.30
C ARG A 508 17.25 -13.16 33.59
N GLU A 509 16.83 -14.25 34.25
CA GLU A 509 16.80 -15.57 33.62
C GLU A 509 15.73 -15.60 32.52
N ASP A 510 14.57 -15.06 32.82
CA ASP A 510 13.46 -14.90 31.81
C ASP A 510 13.91 -14.02 30.64
N LEU A 511 14.59 -12.91 30.91
CA LEU A 511 15.14 -12.04 29.87
C LEU A 511 16.19 -12.76 29.02
N GLN A 512 17.10 -13.50 29.61
CA GLN A 512 18.12 -14.23 28.87
C GLN A 512 17.51 -15.33 27.99
N GLU A 513 16.51 -16.06 28.50
CA GLU A 513 15.82 -17.09 27.74
C GLU A 513 15.04 -16.44 26.55
N ALA A 514 14.33 -15.36 26.79
CA ALA A 514 13.62 -14.59 25.77
C ALA A 514 14.55 -14.07 24.66
N LEU A 515 15.71 -13.51 25.04
CA LEU A 515 16.71 -13.05 24.10
C LEU A 515 17.28 -14.21 23.27
N ALA A 516 17.52 -15.38 23.89
CA ALA A 516 18.01 -16.55 23.18
C ALA A 516 16.99 -17.08 22.17
N GLU A 517 15.71 -17.16 22.54
CA GLU A 517 14.62 -17.54 21.63
C GLU A 517 14.50 -16.56 20.46
N TYR A 518 14.55 -15.25 20.75
CA TYR A 518 14.47 -14.19 19.74
C TYR A 518 15.61 -14.30 18.72
N VAL A 519 16.86 -14.38 19.20
CA VAL A 519 18.04 -14.52 18.34
C VAL A 519 17.99 -15.83 17.54
N GLU A 520 17.56 -16.95 18.15
CA GLU A 520 17.42 -18.22 17.44
C GLU A 520 16.38 -18.12 16.31
N GLY A 521 15.27 -17.45 16.55
CA GLY A 521 14.23 -17.16 15.54
C GLY A 521 14.78 -16.36 14.37
N LEU A 522 15.46 -15.27 14.65
CA LEU A 522 16.07 -14.41 13.61
C LEU A 522 17.13 -15.15 12.79
N LEU A 523 18.01 -15.91 13.44
CA LEU A 523 19.03 -16.72 12.75
C LEU A 523 18.44 -17.83 11.88
N LYS A 524 17.25 -18.32 12.22
CA LYS A 524 16.52 -19.27 11.38
C LYS A 524 16.09 -18.65 10.05
N ASP A 525 15.69 -17.38 10.07
CA ASP A 525 15.24 -16.67 8.88
C ASP A 525 16.37 -16.33 7.91
N THR A 526 17.60 -16.20 8.37
CA THR A 526 18.77 -15.92 7.50
C THR A 526 19.10 -17.06 6.54
N GLY A 527 18.59 -18.27 6.79
CA GLY A 527 18.94 -19.46 6.01
C GLY A 527 20.37 -19.94 6.16
N THR A 528 21.23 -19.22 6.88
CA THR A 528 22.66 -19.53 7.09
C THR A 528 22.85 -20.83 7.86
N TYR A 529 21.92 -21.15 8.76
CA TYR A 529 21.99 -22.35 9.59
C TYR A 529 20.90 -23.35 9.20
N PRO A 530 21.18 -24.68 9.15
CA PRO A 530 20.17 -25.71 8.88
C PRO A 530 18.98 -25.63 9.83
N ARG A 531 17.79 -26.08 9.39
CA ARG A 531 16.53 -26.01 10.17
C ARG A 531 16.63 -26.61 11.58
N ARG A 532 17.51 -27.60 11.81
CA ARG A 532 17.80 -28.20 13.14
C ARG A 532 19.32 -28.14 13.42
N SER A 533 19.81 -26.94 13.74
CA SER A 533 21.23 -26.74 14.02
C SER A 533 21.44 -26.53 15.53
N PRO A 534 22.14 -27.41 16.22
CA PRO A 534 22.56 -27.20 17.61
C PRO A 534 23.48 -25.96 17.74
N VAL A 535 24.25 -25.67 16.69
CA VAL A 535 25.15 -24.50 16.67
C VAL A 535 24.34 -23.19 16.67
N ARG A 536 23.25 -23.10 15.90
CA ARG A 536 22.35 -21.94 15.92
C ARG A 536 21.86 -21.61 17.33
N ARG A 537 21.41 -22.64 18.07
CA ARG A 537 20.95 -22.48 19.44
C ARG A 537 22.10 -22.10 20.39
N ALA A 538 23.28 -22.68 20.21
CA ALA A 538 24.47 -22.31 20.99
C ALA A 538 24.88 -20.86 20.76
N VAL A 539 24.86 -20.39 19.51
CA VAL A 539 25.10 -18.98 19.14
C VAL A 539 24.07 -18.07 19.80
N ALA A 540 22.79 -18.39 19.69
CA ALA A 540 21.71 -17.60 20.28
C ALA A 540 21.87 -17.47 21.82
N GLN A 541 22.17 -18.57 22.49
CA GLN A 541 22.44 -18.57 23.95
C GLN A 541 23.70 -17.78 24.33
N ALA A 542 24.78 -17.87 23.54
CA ALA A 542 25.97 -17.11 23.78
C ALA A 542 25.74 -15.59 23.61
N VAL A 543 25.02 -15.19 22.59
CA VAL A 543 24.62 -13.79 22.37
C VAL A 543 23.77 -13.28 23.54
N ALA A 544 22.74 -14.02 23.94
CA ALA A 544 21.84 -13.64 25.04
C ALA A 544 22.61 -13.44 26.36
N ARG A 545 23.48 -14.40 26.74
CA ARG A 545 24.33 -14.28 27.93
C ARG A 545 25.21 -13.03 27.88
N ARG A 546 25.78 -12.74 26.72
CA ARG A 546 26.69 -11.60 26.58
C ARG A 546 25.97 -10.28 26.69
N ILE A 547 24.77 -10.15 26.08
CA ILE A 547 23.94 -8.97 26.18
C ILE A 547 23.50 -8.73 27.63
N GLU A 548 23.01 -9.76 28.32
CA GLU A 548 22.62 -9.67 29.73
C GLU A 548 23.79 -9.24 30.61
N SER A 549 24.97 -9.80 30.38
CA SER A 549 26.20 -9.46 31.14
C SER A 549 26.64 -8.00 30.89
N ALA A 550 26.50 -7.50 29.66
CA ALA A 550 26.83 -6.12 29.31
C ALA A 550 25.84 -5.12 29.92
N GLY A 551 24.54 -5.43 29.90
CA GLY A 551 23.50 -4.62 30.57
C GLY A 551 23.75 -4.50 32.08
N ARG A 552 24.27 -5.56 32.70
CA ARG A 552 24.70 -5.57 34.12
C ARG A 552 25.84 -4.62 34.43
N ALA A 553 26.75 -4.42 33.49
CA ALA A 553 27.92 -3.55 33.64
C ALA A 553 27.65 -2.07 33.30
N ALA A 554 26.48 -1.76 32.72
CA ALA A 554 26.14 -0.39 32.32
C ALA A 554 25.80 0.47 33.54
N PRO A 555 26.34 1.71 33.64
CA PRO A 555 26.11 2.61 34.78
C PRO A 555 24.62 2.98 34.98
N ASP A 556 23.86 3.00 33.91
CA ASP A 556 22.43 3.41 33.88
C ASP A 556 21.45 2.23 33.86
N GLY A 557 21.91 1.01 34.24
CA GLY A 557 21.07 -0.16 34.44
C GLY A 557 20.80 -0.99 33.17
N GLY A 558 21.38 -0.65 32.04
CA GLY A 558 21.21 -1.37 30.77
C GLY A 558 19.81 -1.07 30.15
N GLY A 559 19.71 -1.12 28.86
CA GLY A 559 18.49 -0.98 28.08
C GLY A 559 18.80 -1.31 26.62
N GLY A 560 17.77 -1.68 25.86
CA GLY A 560 17.95 -1.97 24.44
C GLY A 560 18.38 -3.39 24.12
N GLU A 561 18.20 -4.32 25.07
CA GLU A 561 18.68 -5.70 24.95
C GLU A 561 18.10 -6.40 23.70
N PHE A 562 16.80 -6.29 23.44
CA PHE A 562 16.17 -6.88 22.24
C PHE A 562 16.67 -6.25 20.94
N LEU A 563 16.92 -4.95 20.98
CA LEU A 563 17.49 -4.24 19.83
C LEU A 563 18.93 -4.71 19.57
N THR A 564 19.74 -4.77 20.61
CA THR A 564 21.10 -5.28 20.52
C THR A 564 21.12 -6.74 20.04
N ALA A 565 20.18 -7.56 20.51
CA ALA A 565 20.01 -8.95 20.09
C ALA A 565 19.67 -9.07 18.60
N GLN A 566 18.77 -8.21 18.11
CA GLN A 566 18.42 -8.14 16.70
C GLN A 566 19.64 -7.83 15.83
N LEU A 567 20.41 -6.84 16.21
CA LEU A 567 21.59 -6.40 15.49
C LEU A 567 22.70 -7.47 15.51
N ALA A 568 22.91 -8.08 16.66
CA ALA A 568 23.86 -9.17 16.81
C ALA A 568 23.48 -10.38 15.95
N ALA A 569 22.20 -10.77 15.96
CA ALA A 569 21.70 -11.87 15.14
C ALA A 569 21.94 -11.64 13.65
N ARG A 570 21.74 -10.43 13.16
CA ARG A 570 21.99 -10.09 11.76
C ARG A 570 23.45 -10.04 11.40
N SER A 571 24.27 -9.42 12.26
CA SER A 571 25.71 -9.39 12.03
C SER A 571 26.27 -10.81 11.92
N ILE A 572 25.80 -11.74 12.75
CA ILE A 572 26.15 -13.16 12.66
C ILE A 572 25.56 -13.83 11.45
N GLY A 573 24.30 -13.55 11.13
CA GLY A 573 23.59 -14.13 9.98
C GLY A 573 24.20 -13.77 8.63
N ALA A 574 24.87 -12.63 8.53
CA ALA A 574 25.62 -12.19 7.35
C ALA A 574 27.00 -12.88 7.18
N LEU A 575 27.49 -13.57 8.22
CA LEU A 575 28.76 -14.29 8.18
C LEU A 575 28.52 -15.74 7.71
N PRO A 576 29.57 -16.44 7.22
CA PRO A 576 29.52 -17.88 7.02
C PRO A 576 29.13 -18.62 8.33
N PRO A 577 28.51 -19.82 8.25
CA PRO A 577 28.19 -20.59 9.44
C PRO A 577 29.39 -20.74 10.38
N ILE A 578 29.17 -20.47 11.67
CA ILE A 578 30.19 -20.56 12.70
C ILE A 578 30.31 -22.02 13.12
N ASP A 579 31.52 -22.54 13.27
CA ASP A 579 31.77 -23.87 13.81
C ASP A 579 31.49 -23.90 15.33
N ALA A 580 31.05 -25.05 15.85
CA ALA A 580 30.66 -25.19 17.25
C ALA A 580 31.76 -24.78 18.25
N GLU A 581 33.02 -24.98 17.87
CA GLU A 581 34.18 -24.65 18.66
C GLU A 581 34.47 -23.15 18.75
N ASP A 582 34.04 -22.40 17.72
CA ASP A 582 34.34 -20.98 17.58
C ASP A 582 33.20 -20.05 18.05
N VAL A 583 32.08 -20.61 18.49
CA VAL A 583 30.87 -19.83 18.86
C VAL A 583 31.19 -18.74 19.87
N GLN A 584 31.86 -19.07 20.96
CA GLN A 584 32.18 -18.10 22.03
C GLN A 584 33.13 -17.00 21.51
N ALA A 585 34.16 -17.38 20.76
CA ALA A 585 35.13 -16.43 20.22
C ALA A 585 34.52 -15.49 19.18
N ALA A 586 33.58 -15.99 18.36
CA ALA A 586 32.85 -15.19 17.39
C ALA A 586 31.90 -14.17 18.07
N VAL A 587 31.15 -14.63 19.07
CA VAL A 587 30.25 -13.78 19.85
C VAL A 587 31.02 -12.73 20.65
N ASP A 588 32.18 -13.05 21.23
CA ASP A 588 33.00 -12.11 21.99
C ASP A 588 33.58 -10.95 21.16
N ARG A 589 33.64 -11.10 19.83
CA ARG A 589 34.11 -10.05 18.92
C ARG A 589 32.99 -9.07 18.50
N LEU A 590 31.71 -9.40 18.73
CA LEU A 590 30.62 -8.53 18.33
C LEU A 590 30.60 -7.25 19.17
N PRO A 591 30.49 -6.07 18.57
CA PRO A 591 30.18 -4.87 19.35
C PRO A 591 28.73 -4.99 19.85
N LEU A 592 28.45 -4.57 21.08
CA LEU A 592 27.11 -4.63 21.68
C LEU A 592 26.42 -3.26 21.77
N ALA A 593 27.18 -2.15 21.64
CA ALA A 593 26.60 -0.82 21.62
C ALA A 593 26.05 -0.49 20.21
N LEU A 594 24.85 0.03 20.12
CA LEU A 594 24.16 0.37 18.87
C LEU A 594 24.99 1.31 17.98
N PRO A 595 25.60 2.39 18.50
CA PRO A 595 26.50 3.24 17.71
C PRO A 595 27.72 2.49 17.16
N ALA A 596 28.32 1.61 17.96
CA ALA A 596 29.48 0.82 17.53
C ALA A 596 29.13 -0.24 16.48
N LEU A 597 27.90 -0.80 16.52
CA LEU A 597 27.38 -1.68 15.48
C LEU A 597 27.18 -0.93 14.16
N LEU A 598 26.63 0.27 14.21
CA LEU A 598 26.49 1.13 13.04
C LEU A 598 27.85 1.49 12.44
N ASP A 599 28.76 1.96 13.28
CA ASP A 599 30.13 2.32 12.84
C ASP A 599 30.85 1.10 12.25
N GLY A 600 30.72 -0.08 12.88
CA GLY A 600 31.28 -1.33 12.36
C GLY A 600 30.75 -1.70 10.96
N GLN A 601 29.44 -1.49 10.72
CA GLN A 601 28.84 -1.71 9.40
C GLN A 601 29.30 -0.65 8.39
N LEU A 602 29.41 0.61 8.79
CA LEU A 602 29.93 1.68 7.94
C LEU A 602 31.39 1.45 7.52
N PHE A 603 32.23 0.92 8.44
CA PHE A 603 33.61 0.54 8.16
C PHE A 603 33.71 -0.71 7.26
N ALA A 604 32.83 -1.68 7.44
CA ALA A 604 32.78 -2.89 6.62
C ALA A 604 32.38 -2.61 5.15
N GLN A 605 31.83 -1.42 4.88
CA GLN A 605 31.36 -0.97 3.58
C GLN A 605 32.34 0.00 2.90
N ASP A 606 33.66 -0.32 2.90
CA ASP A 606 34.73 0.49 2.26
C ASP A 606 34.43 0.86 0.78
N GLY A 607 33.44 0.20 0.15
CA GLY A 607 32.98 0.48 -1.23
C GLY A 607 31.82 1.48 -1.34
N LEU A 608 31.25 1.97 -0.22
CA LEU A 608 30.10 2.88 -0.23
C LEU A 608 30.44 4.24 0.41
N PRO A 609 31.14 5.15 -0.28
CA PRO A 609 31.59 6.42 0.29
C PRO A 609 30.42 7.32 0.73
N TRP A 610 29.23 7.10 0.19
CA TRP A 610 28.03 7.84 0.48
C TRP A 610 27.21 7.28 1.67
N ALA A 611 27.59 6.15 2.27
CA ALA A 611 26.79 5.53 3.33
C ALA A 611 26.62 6.46 4.54
N ARG A 612 27.70 7.00 5.10
CA ARG A 612 27.65 7.93 6.25
C ARG A 612 26.96 9.25 5.89
N PRO A 613 27.27 9.97 4.78
CA PRO A 613 26.57 11.18 4.40
C PRO A 613 25.06 10.99 4.22
N VAL A 614 24.62 9.93 3.58
CA VAL A 614 23.21 9.62 3.36
C VAL A 614 22.48 9.34 4.69
N LEU A 615 23.04 8.49 5.54
CA LEU A 615 22.44 8.21 6.85
C LEU A 615 22.42 9.44 7.76
N THR A 616 23.46 10.29 7.69
CA THR A 616 23.50 11.55 8.43
C THR A 616 22.41 12.50 7.93
N ALA A 617 22.22 12.64 6.62
CA ALA A 617 21.14 13.44 6.05
C ALA A 617 19.77 12.96 6.58
N ILE A 618 19.53 11.65 6.59
CA ILE A 618 18.29 11.06 7.14
C ILE A 618 18.15 11.35 8.64
N ALA A 619 19.25 11.36 9.41
CA ALA A 619 19.21 11.67 10.84
C ALA A 619 18.73 13.08 11.15
N PHE A 620 18.99 14.04 10.26
CA PHE A 620 18.47 15.42 10.37
C PHE A 620 17.04 15.57 9.82
N GLY A 621 16.48 14.53 9.20
CA GLY A 621 15.09 14.54 8.72
C GLY A 621 14.10 14.64 9.89
N LYS A 622 13.03 15.43 9.68
CA LYS A 622 11.94 15.61 10.65
C LYS A 622 10.64 15.02 10.10
N GLY A 623 9.72 14.70 11.00
CA GLY A 623 8.39 14.19 10.64
C GLY A 623 8.42 12.70 10.24
N GLU A 624 7.60 12.34 9.26
CA GLU A 624 7.38 10.94 8.84
C GLU A 624 8.57 10.31 8.11
N GLY A 625 9.52 11.11 7.69
CA GLY A 625 10.71 10.67 6.97
C GLY A 625 11.08 11.61 5.83
N MET A 626 12.11 11.26 5.08
CA MET A 626 12.66 12.09 4.01
C MET A 626 12.61 11.33 2.68
N PRO A 627 12.07 11.92 1.59
CA PRO A 627 12.08 11.32 0.27
C PRO A 627 13.51 11.27 -0.31
N MET A 628 13.76 10.27 -1.15
CA MET A 628 15.09 9.97 -1.70
C MET A 628 15.77 11.18 -2.37
N GLU A 629 15.03 12.01 -3.11
CA GLU A 629 15.61 13.18 -3.79
C GLU A 629 16.07 14.26 -2.79
N ILE A 630 15.36 14.42 -1.68
CA ILE A 630 15.77 15.33 -0.60
C ILE A 630 17.00 14.76 0.13
N ILE A 631 17.01 13.43 0.38
CA ILE A 631 18.18 12.77 0.98
C ILE A 631 19.41 12.98 0.11
N ARG A 632 19.27 12.82 -1.22
CA ARG A 632 20.34 12.99 -2.20
C ARG A 632 20.96 14.40 -2.12
N SER A 633 20.13 15.43 -2.15
CA SER A 633 20.60 16.81 -2.05
C SER A 633 21.18 17.14 -0.67
N ALA A 634 20.56 16.64 0.41
CA ALA A 634 21.03 16.90 1.78
C ALA A 634 22.35 16.18 2.09
N ALA A 635 22.58 14.98 1.54
CA ALA A 635 23.80 14.20 1.74
C ALA A 635 25.06 14.96 1.28
N ALA A 636 24.95 15.82 0.27
CA ALA A 636 26.05 16.66 -0.20
C ALA A 636 26.65 17.54 0.91
N ALA A 637 25.84 18.02 1.85
CA ALA A 637 26.29 18.85 2.99
C ALA A 637 27.20 18.08 3.98
N PHE A 638 27.10 16.77 4.00
CA PHE A 638 27.85 15.90 4.90
C PHE A 638 29.01 15.17 4.22
N HIS A 639 29.23 15.43 2.91
CA HIS A 639 30.35 14.85 2.17
C HIS A 639 31.51 15.82 2.06
N PRO A 640 32.76 15.44 2.33
CA PRO A 640 33.92 16.33 2.33
C PRO A 640 34.14 17.11 1.03
N GLY A 641 33.67 16.58 -0.10
CA GLY A 641 33.80 17.20 -1.41
C GLY A 641 32.64 18.11 -1.82
N GLY A 642 31.56 18.21 -1.04
CA GLY A 642 30.37 19.01 -1.35
C GLY A 642 29.62 18.62 -2.63
N ALA A 643 29.98 17.50 -3.26
CA ALA A 643 29.31 17.00 -4.45
C ALA A 643 28.02 16.23 -4.06
N GLU A 644 27.00 16.28 -4.92
CA GLU A 644 25.81 15.42 -4.72
C GLU A 644 26.08 13.99 -5.21
N PRO A 645 25.59 12.96 -4.48
CA PRO A 645 25.62 11.59 -4.96
C PRO A 645 24.71 11.43 -6.18
N SER A 646 25.03 10.50 -7.05
CA SER A 646 24.13 10.06 -8.10
C SER A 646 22.93 9.33 -7.47
N ARG A 647 21.82 9.25 -8.21
CA ARG A 647 20.64 8.50 -7.76
C ARG A 647 20.95 7.02 -7.50
N ALA A 648 21.80 6.42 -8.33
CA ALA A 648 22.22 5.02 -8.19
C ALA A 648 23.00 4.78 -6.90
N GLU A 649 23.92 5.67 -6.52
CA GLU A 649 24.68 5.60 -5.26
C GLU A 649 23.76 5.71 -4.06
N VAL A 650 22.77 6.61 -4.09
CA VAL A 650 21.78 6.72 -2.99
C VAL A 650 20.95 5.44 -2.88
N VAL A 651 20.45 4.91 -3.99
CA VAL A 651 19.69 3.64 -4.01
C VAL A 651 20.52 2.50 -3.45
N GLU A 652 21.79 2.39 -3.85
CA GLU A 652 22.71 1.35 -3.33
C GLU A 652 22.92 1.49 -1.83
N VAL A 653 23.13 2.69 -1.31
CA VAL A 653 23.22 2.96 0.13
C VAL A 653 21.94 2.60 0.86
N LEU A 654 20.78 3.07 0.37
CA LEU A 654 19.48 2.79 0.97
C LEU A 654 19.15 1.28 0.98
N ALA A 655 19.61 0.54 -0.02
CA ALA A 655 19.46 -0.92 -0.06
C ALA A 655 20.42 -1.61 0.93
N SER A 656 21.71 -1.26 0.90
CA SER A 656 22.74 -1.86 1.76
C SER A 656 22.54 -1.53 3.23
N MET A 657 22.03 -0.32 3.53
CA MET A 657 21.75 0.17 4.87
C MET A 657 20.26 0.06 5.26
N SER A 658 19.47 -0.65 4.46
CA SER A 658 18.02 -0.83 4.70
C SER A 658 17.68 -1.27 6.12
N PHE A 659 18.61 -1.96 6.73
CA PHE A 659 18.67 -2.42 8.09
C PHE A 659 18.52 -1.33 9.17
N PHE A 660 19.13 -0.16 8.92
CA PHE A 660 19.04 0.99 9.82
C PHE A 660 17.89 1.94 9.44
N LEU A 661 17.13 1.58 8.41
CA LEU A 661 16.11 2.45 7.84
C LEU A 661 14.71 1.86 8.01
N ARG A 662 13.77 2.71 8.29
CA ARG A 662 12.35 2.45 8.11
C ARG A 662 11.90 3.13 6.82
N ARG A 663 11.04 2.44 6.06
CA ARG A 663 10.42 2.93 4.83
C ARG A 663 8.94 3.08 5.08
N ASP A 664 8.42 4.25 4.83
CA ASP A 664 7.00 4.55 4.85
C ASP A 664 6.62 5.13 3.48
N ILE A 665 5.35 5.09 3.12
CA ILE A 665 4.86 5.70 1.88
C ILE A 665 4.03 6.91 2.28
N ASP A 666 4.36 8.08 1.72
CA ASP A 666 3.54 9.27 1.86
C ASP A 666 2.18 9.01 1.20
N PRO A 667 1.08 9.06 1.95
CA PRO A 667 -0.25 8.74 1.41
C PRO A 667 -0.76 9.78 0.41
N GLU A 668 -0.27 11.02 0.48
CA GLU A 668 -0.68 12.11 -0.41
C GLU A 668 0.05 12.08 -1.75
N TYR A 669 1.36 11.77 -1.73
CA TYR A 669 2.21 11.86 -2.92
C TYR A 669 2.69 10.50 -3.43
N GLY A 670 2.40 9.40 -2.74
CA GLY A 670 2.86 8.05 -3.10
C GLY A 670 4.39 7.89 -3.07
N THR A 671 5.10 8.80 -2.40
CA THR A 671 6.55 8.84 -2.36
C THR A 671 7.09 8.03 -1.19
N THR A 672 8.11 7.21 -1.42
CA THR A 672 8.77 6.48 -0.33
C THR A 672 9.56 7.44 0.54
N LEU A 673 9.24 7.45 1.83
CA LEU A 673 9.93 8.18 2.88
C LEU A 673 10.90 7.26 3.63
N TYR A 674 12.08 7.76 3.94
CA TYR A 674 13.10 7.03 4.66
C TYR A 674 13.41 7.74 5.98
N ARG A 675 13.48 6.98 7.08
CA ARG A 675 13.93 7.46 8.39
C ARG A 675 14.78 6.40 9.10
N LEU A 676 15.62 6.82 10.02
CA LEU A 676 16.30 5.90 10.92
C LEU A 676 15.28 5.27 11.87
N TYR A 677 15.39 3.98 12.08
CA TYR A 677 14.41 3.23 12.86
C TYR A 677 14.52 3.42 14.38
N HIS A 678 15.66 3.98 14.86
CA HIS A 678 15.90 4.18 16.30
C HIS A 678 16.52 5.54 16.59
N GLN A 679 16.04 6.18 17.68
CA GLN A 679 16.48 7.54 18.05
C GLN A 679 17.98 7.60 18.41
N GLU A 680 18.53 6.57 19.05
CA GLU A 680 19.95 6.52 19.39
C GLU A 680 20.87 6.58 18.16
N LEU A 681 20.44 6.03 17.02
CA LEU A 681 21.17 6.17 15.74
C LEU A 681 21.12 7.61 15.23
N VAL A 682 19.95 8.26 15.36
CA VAL A 682 19.79 9.67 15.01
C VAL A 682 20.74 10.53 15.85
N ASP A 683 20.73 10.34 17.16
CA ASP A 683 21.55 11.10 18.10
C ASP A 683 23.05 10.88 17.84
N HIS A 684 23.47 9.65 17.58
CA HIS A 684 24.87 9.31 17.26
C HIS A 684 25.32 9.95 15.94
N LEU A 685 24.54 9.83 14.86
CA LEU A 685 24.90 10.39 13.56
C LEU A 685 24.87 11.93 13.61
N ALA A 686 23.91 12.53 14.32
CA ALA A 686 23.83 13.97 14.48
C ALA A 686 25.03 14.49 15.31
N ALA A 687 25.40 13.82 16.39
CA ALA A 687 26.54 14.21 17.22
C ALA A 687 27.90 14.05 16.53
N THR A 688 28.01 13.13 15.57
CA THR A 688 29.23 12.85 14.81
C THR A 688 29.25 13.50 13.41
N ALA A 689 28.21 14.30 13.09
CA ALA A 689 28.13 14.99 11.82
C ALA A 689 29.20 16.05 11.67
N PRO A 690 29.87 16.16 10.52
CA PRO A 690 30.80 17.27 10.24
C PRO A 690 29.99 18.54 9.99
N LEU A 691 29.69 19.30 11.04
CA LEU A 691 28.91 20.56 10.97
C LEU A 691 29.74 21.80 10.62
N ASP A 692 31.09 21.69 10.61
CA ASP A 692 31.98 22.79 10.21
C ASP A 692 32.84 22.34 9.04
N GLY A 693 32.83 23.12 7.95
CA GLY A 693 33.67 22.94 6.76
C GLY A 693 35.18 23.08 7.00
N GLY A 694 35.68 22.51 8.11
CA GLY A 694 37.10 22.37 8.40
C GLY A 694 37.59 20.98 7.99
N PRO A 695 38.81 20.88 7.42
CA PRO A 695 39.38 19.59 7.06
C PRO A 695 39.60 18.77 8.34
N ALA A 696 39.10 17.53 8.31
CA ALA A 696 39.42 16.52 9.32
C ALA A 696 40.83 16.00 9.15
#